data_ed7af3dfb1f22c17350e5f5183dabe19
#
_entry.id   ed7af3dfb1f22c17350e5f5183dabe19
#
_cell.length_a   1.000
_cell.length_b   1.000
_cell.length_c   1.000
_cell.angle_alpha   90.00
_cell.angle_beta   90.00
_cell.angle_gamma   90.00
#
_symmetry.space_group_name_H-M   'P 1'
#
loop_
_entity.id
_entity.type
_entity.pdbx_description
1 polymer ?
#
loop_
_entity_poly.entity_id
_entity_poly.type
_entity_poly.pdbx_seq_one_letter_code
_entity_poly.pdbx_strand_id
1 'polypeptide(L)'
;MAKWVYKFQEGNASMRNLLGGKGCNLAEMTGLGMPIPQGFTVTTEACTEYYNCGKKISDEIQTQIFDALKWLEEYNGKKLGDVEDPLLVSVRSGARASMPGMMDTILNLGLNDVSVEGFAKKTGNPRFAYDSYRRFIQMFSDVVMEVPKSHFEKIIDEIKAEKGVTYDVELTADDLKELIVRFKKVYFDAMGSEFPQDPTVQLMEAVKAVFRSWDNPRAIVYRRMNDIPGDWGTAVNVQTMVFGNKGETSGTGVAFTRNPSTGAKGIFGEYLLNAQGEDVVAGVRTPQPISTLEQAMPEVYKQFMDLATNLENHFHDMQDMEFTIEEGKLYFLQTRNGKRTSPAAIKIACDLVDEGQITPEEAVCRIEAKSLDQLLHPTFDTAALKAGEVIGSALPASPGAAAGKVYFTADEAKAAGKGGRGERVILVRLETSPEDIEGMHASQGILTVRGGMTSHAAVVARGMGTCCVSGCGEIKIDEEAKTFELGGYTFHEGDYISLDGTTGKIYKGDIKTVEASVGGDFGRVMAWADQFRKLSVRTNADTPADTLNAVRLGAEGIGLCRTEHMFFGEDRIPKIRKMILSKTVEQREAALAELLQFQKADFKAMYEALEGRPMTVRYLDPPLHEFVPTDPEDIAALAKDMNLTVEEVKATCDSLHEFNPMMGHRGCRLAVTYPEIAKMQTRAVMEAAIEVAQEKGYDIVPEIMIPLVGEKKELKFVKDVVVEVAEQVKKEKNSDMQYHIGTMIEIPRAALTADKIAEEAEFFSFGTNDLTQMTFGFSRDDAGKFLDSYYKAKIYESDPFARLDQEGVGQLVKMAVEKGRATRPNLKCGICGEHGGDPSSVEFCHKVGLNYVSCSPFRVPIARLAAAQAALNNK
;
A
#
# COMPACT_ATOMS: atom_id res chain seq x y z
N MET A 1 21.58 -8.04 35.24
CA MET A 1 22.12 -8.07 33.89
C MET A 1 20.96 -8.25 32.92
N ALA A 2 20.93 -7.45 31.85
CA ALA A 2 19.94 -7.63 30.82
C ALA A 2 20.20 -8.95 30.05
N LYS A 3 19.15 -9.62 29.63
CA LYS A 3 19.29 -10.86 28.83
C LYS A 3 19.16 -10.52 27.35
N TRP A 4 20.31 -10.63 26.64
CA TRP A 4 20.43 -10.27 25.24
C TRP A 4 20.37 -11.46 24.29
N VAL A 5 20.60 -12.67 24.81
CA VAL A 5 20.70 -13.91 24.02
C VAL A 5 19.80 -14.99 24.61
N TYR A 6 19.02 -15.64 23.74
CA TYR A 6 18.08 -16.71 24.10
C TYR A 6 18.38 -17.95 23.26
N LYS A 7 18.58 -19.08 23.91
CA LYS A 7 18.57 -20.39 23.24
C LYS A 7 17.16 -20.66 22.70
N PHE A 8 17.02 -21.43 21.63
CA PHE A 8 15.68 -21.76 21.10
C PHE A 8 14.78 -22.39 22.16
N GLN A 9 15.34 -23.18 23.06
CA GLN A 9 14.62 -23.80 24.18
C GLN A 9 14.07 -22.80 25.22
N GLU A 10 14.55 -21.56 25.19
CA GLU A 10 14.20 -20.51 26.19
C GLU A 10 13.14 -19.54 25.68
N GLY A 11 12.69 -19.68 24.44
CA GLY A 11 11.72 -18.79 23.82
C GLY A 11 10.44 -19.50 23.39
N ASN A 12 9.49 -18.70 22.90
CA ASN A 12 8.24 -19.18 22.32
C ASN A 12 7.66 -18.13 21.36
N ALA A 13 6.55 -18.47 20.69
CA ALA A 13 5.92 -17.62 19.68
C ALA A 13 5.46 -16.25 20.19
N SER A 14 5.16 -16.10 21.48
CA SER A 14 4.73 -14.82 22.06
C SER A 14 5.84 -13.77 22.16
N MET A 15 7.11 -14.19 22.05
CA MET A 15 8.29 -13.35 22.19
C MET A 15 8.73 -12.70 20.86
N ARG A 16 7.81 -12.51 19.93
CA ARG A 16 8.10 -12.00 18.58
C ARG A 16 8.80 -10.64 18.59
N ASN A 17 8.42 -9.76 19.49
CA ASN A 17 9.04 -8.43 19.58
C ASN A 17 10.52 -8.49 19.97
N LEU A 18 10.90 -9.48 20.76
CA LEU A 18 12.24 -9.65 21.29
C LEU A 18 13.12 -10.55 20.40
N LEU A 19 12.55 -11.66 19.93
CA LEU A 19 13.28 -12.68 19.16
C LEU A 19 13.14 -12.52 17.64
N GLY A 20 12.31 -11.60 17.19
CA GLY A 20 11.93 -11.48 15.79
C GLY A 20 11.03 -12.62 15.33
N GLY A 21 10.53 -12.54 14.09
CA GLY A 21 9.62 -13.54 13.57
C GLY A 21 10.24 -14.92 13.36
N LYS A 22 11.51 -14.99 12.93
CA LYS A 22 12.23 -16.27 12.78
C LYS A 22 12.59 -16.90 14.12
N GLY A 23 13.17 -16.11 15.01
CA GLY A 23 13.64 -16.61 16.32
C GLY A 23 12.52 -17.15 17.18
N CYS A 24 11.39 -16.42 17.28
CA CYS A 24 10.26 -16.87 18.08
C CYS A 24 9.63 -18.16 17.51
N ASN A 25 9.55 -18.31 16.19
CA ASN A 25 8.99 -19.51 15.58
C ASN A 25 9.93 -20.72 15.66
N LEU A 26 11.25 -20.51 15.56
CA LEU A 26 12.23 -21.58 15.82
C LEU A 26 12.15 -22.07 17.27
N ALA A 27 11.99 -21.16 18.20
CA ALA A 27 11.77 -21.50 19.62
C ALA A 27 10.47 -22.27 19.83
N GLU A 28 9.37 -21.83 19.21
CA GLU A 28 8.07 -22.51 19.31
C GLU A 28 8.12 -23.93 18.74
N MET A 29 8.68 -24.10 17.53
CA MET A 29 8.85 -25.41 16.94
C MET A 29 9.74 -26.33 17.80
N THR A 30 10.77 -25.77 18.43
CA THR A 30 11.61 -26.51 19.39
C THR A 30 10.78 -26.98 20.57
N GLY A 31 9.93 -26.13 21.14
CA GLY A 31 9.01 -26.47 22.23
C GLY A 31 7.98 -27.55 21.86
N LEU A 32 7.58 -27.60 20.59
CA LEU A 32 6.69 -28.65 20.05
C LEU A 32 7.40 -29.98 19.79
N GLY A 33 8.71 -30.07 20.04
CA GLY A 33 9.48 -31.29 19.78
C GLY A 33 9.76 -31.59 18.32
N MET A 34 9.67 -30.58 17.48
CA MET A 34 9.96 -30.73 16.05
C MET A 34 11.46 -30.87 15.77
N PRO A 35 11.86 -31.53 14.66
CA PRO A 35 13.25 -31.67 14.29
C PRO A 35 13.85 -30.36 13.80
N ILE A 36 14.32 -29.56 14.72
CA ILE A 36 14.93 -28.23 14.49
C ILE A 36 16.42 -28.31 14.79
N PRO A 37 17.30 -27.93 13.87
CA PRO A 37 18.69 -27.70 14.21
C PRO A 37 18.80 -26.64 15.29
N GLN A 38 19.44 -26.94 16.40
CA GLN A 38 19.47 -26.05 17.55
C GLN A 38 20.34 -24.82 17.32
N GLY A 39 20.07 -23.80 18.10
CA GLY A 39 20.72 -22.51 18.00
C GLY A 39 20.27 -21.54 19.08
N PHE A 40 20.64 -20.30 18.88
CA PHE A 40 20.25 -19.19 19.76
C PHE A 40 19.94 -17.92 18.97
N THR A 41 19.19 -17.03 19.60
CA THR A 41 18.80 -15.74 19.04
C THR A 41 19.43 -14.61 19.84
N VAL A 42 20.14 -13.71 19.16
CA VAL A 42 20.54 -12.39 19.69
C VAL A 42 19.40 -11.43 19.44
N THR A 43 18.89 -10.79 20.48
CA THR A 43 17.60 -10.07 20.45
C THR A 43 17.57 -8.81 19.62
N THR A 44 16.35 -8.36 19.28
CA THR A 44 16.15 -7.05 18.64
C THR A 44 16.63 -5.90 19.52
N GLU A 45 16.55 -6.03 20.83
CA GLU A 45 17.05 -5.05 21.78
C GLU A 45 18.57 -4.93 21.73
N ALA A 46 19.30 -6.05 21.49
CA ALA A 46 20.73 -6.03 21.27
C ALA A 46 21.11 -5.26 19.98
N CYS A 47 20.27 -5.32 18.96
CA CYS A 47 20.44 -4.51 17.75
C CYS A 47 20.30 -3.02 18.06
N THR A 48 19.28 -2.63 18.79
CA THR A 48 19.07 -1.25 19.23
C THR A 48 20.26 -0.75 20.05
N GLU A 49 20.75 -1.57 20.98
CA GLU A 49 21.93 -1.23 21.80
C GLU A 49 23.20 -1.09 20.94
N TYR A 50 23.37 -1.94 19.92
CA TYR A 50 24.46 -1.82 18.96
C TYR A 50 24.49 -0.44 18.27
N TYR A 51 23.32 0.07 17.85
CA TYR A 51 23.23 1.40 17.26
C TYR A 51 23.46 2.51 18.29
N ASN A 52 22.91 2.38 19.49
CA ASN A 52 23.12 3.35 20.58
C ASN A 52 24.59 3.46 21.01
N CYS A 53 25.33 2.35 20.94
CA CYS A 53 26.77 2.31 21.24
C CYS A 53 27.67 2.67 20.04
N GLY A 54 27.14 3.34 19.03
CA GLY A 54 27.91 3.77 17.86
C GLY A 54 28.37 2.62 16.96
N LYS A 55 27.49 1.66 16.72
CA LYS A 55 27.71 0.46 15.91
C LYS A 55 28.79 -0.48 16.48
N LYS A 56 28.76 -0.65 17.79
CA LYS A 56 29.63 -1.58 18.52
C LYS A 56 28.80 -2.52 19.37
N ILE A 57 29.19 -3.79 19.40
CA ILE A 57 28.61 -4.77 20.30
C ILE A 57 29.28 -4.60 21.67
N SER A 58 28.47 -4.44 22.73
CA SER A 58 28.96 -4.31 24.10
C SER A 58 29.60 -5.63 24.59
N ASP A 59 30.54 -5.54 25.54
CA ASP A 59 31.20 -6.72 26.15
C ASP A 59 30.15 -7.66 26.79
N GLU A 60 29.06 -7.13 27.34
CA GLU A 60 27.99 -7.94 27.93
C GLU A 60 27.26 -8.78 26.87
N ILE A 61 26.92 -8.18 25.72
CA ILE A 61 26.28 -8.91 24.61
C ILE A 61 27.24 -9.95 24.05
N GLN A 62 28.51 -9.59 23.85
CA GLN A 62 29.55 -10.48 23.33
C GLN A 62 29.74 -11.69 24.24
N THR A 63 29.79 -11.48 25.56
CA THR A 63 29.91 -12.56 26.56
C THR A 63 28.74 -13.54 26.46
N GLN A 64 27.51 -13.01 26.37
CA GLN A 64 26.32 -13.85 26.25
C GLN A 64 26.29 -14.64 24.94
N ILE A 65 26.81 -14.06 23.82
CA ILE A 65 26.94 -14.77 22.55
C ILE A 65 27.92 -15.95 22.70
N PHE A 66 29.04 -15.74 23.33
CA PHE A 66 30.06 -16.81 23.54
C PHE A 66 29.57 -17.89 24.51
N ASP A 67 28.83 -17.52 25.55
CA ASP A 67 28.21 -18.49 26.45
C ASP A 67 27.17 -19.35 25.73
N ALA A 68 26.37 -18.76 24.86
CA ALA A 68 25.41 -19.46 24.03
C ALA A 68 26.10 -20.36 22.99
N LEU A 69 27.20 -19.88 22.40
CA LEU A 69 28.01 -20.69 21.47
C LEU A 69 28.60 -21.92 22.19
N LYS A 70 29.15 -21.74 23.36
CA LYS A 70 29.69 -22.85 24.16
C LYS A 70 28.61 -23.89 24.45
N TRP A 71 27.40 -23.47 24.85
CA TRP A 71 26.29 -24.39 24.99
C TRP A 71 25.94 -25.10 23.69
N LEU A 72 25.95 -24.41 22.55
CA LEU A 72 25.63 -24.99 21.25
C LEU A 72 26.66 -26.04 20.83
N GLU A 73 27.95 -25.78 21.12
CA GLU A 73 29.06 -26.74 20.93
C GLU A 73 28.86 -28.00 21.76
N GLU A 74 28.56 -27.85 23.06
CA GLU A 74 28.27 -28.96 23.97
C GLU A 74 27.05 -29.76 23.50
N TYR A 75 25.97 -29.08 23.06
CA TYR A 75 24.77 -29.70 22.56
C TYR A 75 25.02 -30.58 21.32
N ASN A 76 25.82 -30.10 20.38
CA ASN A 76 26.16 -30.83 19.16
C ASN A 76 27.36 -31.81 19.33
N GLY A 77 28.09 -31.72 20.43
CA GLY A 77 29.34 -32.49 20.62
C GLY A 77 30.45 -32.08 19.64
N LYS A 78 30.40 -30.84 19.12
CA LYS A 78 31.35 -30.32 18.13
C LYS A 78 31.75 -28.89 18.51
N LYS A 79 32.93 -28.47 18.09
CA LYS A 79 33.40 -27.07 18.28
C LYS A 79 33.39 -26.29 17.00
N LEU A 80 33.11 -25.01 17.11
CA LEU A 80 33.18 -24.08 15.97
C LEU A 80 34.65 -24.01 15.50
N GLY A 81 34.88 -24.30 14.22
CA GLY A 81 36.22 -24.30 13.64
C GLY A 81 37.12 -25.48 14.06
N ASP A 82 36.56 -26.54 14.65
CA ASP A 82 37.30 -27.74 14.97
C ASP A 82 38.06 -28.31 13.76
N VAL A 83 39.28 -28.78 13.98
CA VAL A 83 40.15 -29.22 12.90
C VAL A 83 39.78 -30.60 12.32
N GLU A 84 39.01 -31.40 13.04
CA GLU A 84 38.60 -32.76 12.63
C GLU A 84 37.11 -32.83 12.25
N ASP A 85 36.25 -32.29 13.08
CA ASP A 85 34.77 -32.30 12.87
C ASP A 85 34.15 -30.96 13.27
N PRO A 86 34.30 -29.91 12.46
CA PRO A 86 33.86 -28.57 12.84
C PRO A 86 32.34 -28.46 12.97
N LEU A 87 31.88 -27.74 14.00
CA LEU A 87 30.56 -27.20 14.07
C LEU A 87 30.46 -26.07 13.02
N LEU A 88 29.47 -26.12 12.17
CA LEU A 88 29.16 -25.07 11.24
C LEU A 88 27.82 -24.47 11.61
N VAL A 89 27.70 -23.15 11.49
CA VAL A 89 26.48 -22.41 11.81
C VAL A 89 26.07 -21.48 10.68
N SER A 90 24.78 -21.20 10.62
CA SER A 90 24.23 -20.08 9.85
C SER A 90 23.99 -18.87 10.77
N VAL A 91 24.17 -17.68 10.24
CA VAL A 91 23.86 -16.42 10.91
C VAL A 91 22.82 -15.70 10.06
N ARG A 92 21.60 -15.59 10.57
CA ARG A 92 20.43 -15.16 9.81
C ARG A 92 19.71 -14.02 10.51
N SER A 93 19.26 -13.02 9.75
CA SER A 93 18.39 -11.95 10.26
C SER A 93 17.00 -12.46 10.65
N GLY A 94 16.39 -11.79 11.61
CA GLY A 94 15.03 -12.10 12.08
C GLY A 94 14.31 -10.86 12.58
N ALA A 95 13.81 -10.01 11.67
CA ALA A 95 13.01 -8.86 12.05
C ALA A 95 11.62 -9.26 12.58
N ARG A 96 10.96 -8.37 13.34
CA ARG A 96 9.59 -8.57 13.83
C ARG A 96 8.59 -8.75 12.69
N ALA A 97 8.77 -7.97 11.61
CA ALA A 97 8.01 -8.10 10.37
C ALA A 97 8.82 -8.85 9.32
N SER A 98 8.16 -9.62 8.47
CA SER A 98 8.82 -10.32 7.38
C SER A 98 9.28 -9.33 6.31
N MET A 99 10.58 -9.36 6.01
CA MET A 99 11.23 -8.49 5.01
C MET A 99 12.03 -9.34 4.01
N PRO A 100 11.37 -10.08 3.10
CA PRO A 100 12.03 -11.04 2.22
C PRO A 100 13.08 -10.38 1.31
N GLY A 101 14.29 -10.94 1.30
CA GLY A 101 15.39 -10.46 0.46
C GLY A 101 15.99 -9.10 0.86
N MET A 102 15.48 -8.47 1.93
CA MET A 102 15.96 -7.15 2.35
C MET A 102 17.15 -7.21 3.28
N MET A 103 17.35 -8.34 3.95
CA MET A 103 18.37 -8.51 4.98
C MET A 103 19.24 -9.74 4.70
N ASP A 104 20.41 -9.74 5.28
CA ASP A 104 21.48 -10.65 4.92
C ASP A 104 21.48 -11.97 5.71
N THR A 105 22.07 -12.99 5.11
CA THR A 105 22.26 -14.34 5.67
C THR A 105 23.67 -14.80 5.39
N ILE A 106 24.33 -15.43 6.36
CA ILE A 106 25.65 -16.05 6.21
C ILE A 106 25.50 -17.52 6.53
N LEU A 107 25.95 -18.39 5.62
CA LEU A 107 25.92 -19.85 5.77
C LEU A 107 27.33 -20.42 5.91
N ASN A 108 27.43 -21.65 6.44
CA ASN A 108 28.67 -22.41 6.53
C ASN A 108 29.78 -21.75 7.36
N LEU A 109 29.41 -20.87 8.29
CA LEU A 109 30.34 -20.19 9.16
C LEU A 109 31.05 -21.19 10.10
N GLY A 110 32.33 -21.02 10.24
CA GLY A 110 33.20 -21.93 11.01
C GLY A 110 34.26 -22.66 10.16
N LEU A 111 34.14 -22.56 8.84
CA LEU A 111 35.17 -23.09 7.93
C LEU A 111 36.36 -22.14 7.82
N ASN A 112 37.54 -22.74 7.80
CA ASN A 112 38.81 -22.09 7.51
C ASN A 112 39.71 -23.09 6.76
N ASP A 113 40.92 -22.68 6.46
CA ASP A 113 41.85 -23.51 5.68
C ASP A 113 42.19 -24.87 6.34
N VAL A 114 42.11 -24.97 7.67
CA VAL A 114 42.40 -26.18 8.43
C VAL A 114 41.12 -27.01 8.65
N SER A 115 40.04 -26.38 9.11
CA SER A 115 38.79 -27.08 9.42
C SER A 115 38.14 -27.71 8.20
N VAL A 116 38.31 -27.14 6.99
CA VAL A 116 37.79 -27.72 5.75
C VAL A 116 38.42 -29.09 5.43
N GLU A 117 39.70 -29.28 5.75
CA GLU A 117 40.39 -30.55 5.55
C GLU A 117 39.81 -31.67 6.43
N GLY A 118 39.58 -31.37 7.71
CA GLY A 118 38.92 -32.28 8.64
C GLY A 118 37.47 -32.58 8.24
N PHE A 119 36.75 -31.52 7.82
CA PHE A 119 35.38 -31.66 7.34
C PHE A 119 35.28 -32.55 6.09
N ALA A 120 36.20 -32.40 5.14
CA ALA A 120 36.32 -33.28 3.98
C ALA A 120 36.56 -34.73 4.34
N LYS A 121 37.47 -35.01 5.29
CA LYS A 121 37.77 -36.36 5.79
C LYS A 121 36.57 -36.96 6.53
N LYS A 122 35.95 -36.17 7.42
CA LYS A 122 34.84 -36.62 8.25
C LYS A 122 33.61 -36.98 7.42
N THR A 123 33.29 -36.17 6.41
CA THR A 123 32.16 -36.42 5.54
C THR A 123 32.43 -37.46 4.47
N GLY A 124 33.68 -37.79 4.19
CA GLY A 124 34.04 -38.64 3.07
C GLY A 124 33.72 -38.02 1.70
N ASN A 125 33.42 -36.73 1.66
CA ASN A 125 33.04 -36.01 0.45
C ASN A 125 33.82 -34.70 0.34
N PRO A 126 35.04 -34.73 -0.21
CA PRO A 126 35.87 -33.53 -0.37
C PRO A 126 35.20 -32.46 -1.21
N ARG A 127 34.48 -32.83 -2.27
CA ARG A 127 33.79 -31.87 -3.12
C ARG A 127 32.79 -31.05 -2.33
N PHE A 128 31.96 -31.68 -1.54
CA PHE A 128 31.00 -31.05 -0.65
C PHE A 128 31.66 -30.07 0.34
N ALA A 129 32.75 -30.50 0.97
CA ALA A 129 33.45 -29.68 1.94
C ALA A 129 34.04 -28.42 1.33
N TYR A 130 34.72 -28.54 0.18
CA TYR A 130 35.32 -27.41 -0.50
C TYR A 130 34.27 -26.50 -1.16
N ASP A 131 33.16 -27.03 -1.66
CA ASP A 131 32.05 -26.26 -2.14
C ASP A 131 31.40 -25.41 -1.00
N SER A 132 31.25 -26.00 0.18
CA SER A 132 30.78 -25.31 1.37
C SER A 132 31.71 -24.16 1.78
N TYR A 133 33.02 -24.38 1.69
CA TYR A 133 33.99 -23.35 2.03
C TYR A 133 34.04 -22.21 1.01
N ARG A 134 34.02 -22.53 -0.29
CA ARG A 134 33.95 -21.44 -1.31
C ARG A 134 32.70 -20.60 -1.19
N ARG A 135 31.56 -21.24 -0.91
CA ARG A 135 30.28 -20.54 -0.67
C ARG A 135 30.36 -19.62 0.54
N PHE A 136 30.99 -20.11 1.60
CA PHE A 136 31.22 -19.30 2.81
C PHE A 136 32.11 -18.09 2.54
N ILE A 137 33.23 -18.26 1.83
CA ILE A 137 34.12 -17.16 1.49
C ILE A 137 33.40 -16.11 0.65
N GLN A 138 32.69 -16.54 -0.35
CA GLN A 138 31.91 -15.63 -1.21
C GLN A 138 30.87 -14.85 -0.40
N MET A 139 30.07 -15.55 0.37
CA MET A 139 28.96 -14.97 1.14
C MET A 139 29.46 -14.05 2.26
N PHE A 140 30.51 -14.47 2.97
CA PHE A 140 31.14 -13.64 4.00
C PHE A 140 31.76 -12.36 3.40
N SER A 141 32.43 -12.49 2.28
CA SER A 141 33.06 -11.35 1.60
C SER A 141 32.01 -10.34 1.10
N ASP A 142 30.92 -10.82 0.49
CA ASP A 142 29.85 -9.96 -0.02
C ASP A 142 29.02 -9.32 1.10
N VAL A 143 28.52 -10.14 2.02
CA VAL A 143 27.60 -9.69 3.06
C VAL A 143 28.30 -8.98 4.21
N VAL A 144 29.42 -9.50 4.70
CA VAL A 144 30.11 -8.97 5.89
C VAL A 144 31.07 -7.84 5.55
N MET A 145 31.83 -8.02 4.47
CA MET A 145 32.89 -7.10 4.07
C MET A 145 32.55 -6.20 2.89
N GLU A 146 31.33 -6.35 2.35
CA GLU A 146 30.80 -5.51 1.25
C GLU A 146 31.66 -5.57 -0.03
N VAL A 147 32.31 -6.71 -0.29
CA VAL A 147 33.02 -6.98 -1.54
C VAL A 147 32.00 -7.43 -2.60
N PRO A 148 31.84 -6.74 -3.74
CA PRO A 148 30.79 -7.05 -4.70
C PRO A 148 30.77 -8.50 -5.16
N LYS A 149 29.62 -9.15 -5.06
CA LYS A 149 29.40 -10.56 -5.44
C LYS A 149 29.81 -10.87 -6.89
N SER A 150 29.67 -9.90 -7.77
CA SER A 150 30.04 -10.01 -9.19
C SER A 150 31.52 -10.37 -9.41
N HIS A 151 32.42 -9.97 -8.50
CA HIS A 151 33.83 -10.33 -8.60
C HIS A 151 34.06 -11.86 -8.44
N PHE A 152 33.26 -12.48 -7.59
CA PHE A 152 33.31 -13.92 -7.34
C PHE A 152 32.61 -14.72 -8.44
N GLU A 153 31.45 -14.25 -8.89
CA GLU A 153 30.68 -14.86 -9.97
C GLU A 153 31.49 -14.92 -11.28
N LYS A 154 32.20 -13.87 -11.60
CA LYS A 154 33.09 -13.81 -12.76
C LYS A 154 34.16 -14.92 -12.68
N ILE A 155 34.76 -15.14 -11.52
CA ILE A 155 35.80 -16.20 -11.36
C ILE A 155 35.19 -17.59 -11.47
N ILE A 156 33.97 -17.80 -10.97
CA ILE A 156 33.26 -19.07 -11.15
C ILE A 156 33.02 -19.33 -12.64
N ASP A 157 32.59 -18.35 -13.38
CA ASP A 157 32.34 -18.48 -14.81
C ASP A 157 33.64 -18.73 -15.59
N GLU A 158 34.75 -18.08 -15.22
CA GLU A 158 36.06 -18.32 -15.81
C GLU A 158 36.51 -19.78 -15.59
N ILE A 159 36.42 -20.30 -14.36
CA ILE A 159 36.79 -21.70 -14.08
C ILE A 159 35.88 -22.69 -14.81
N LYS A 160 34.56 -22.42 -14.82
CA LYS A 160 33.63 -23.29 -15.58
C LYS A 160 34.00 -23.34 -17.07
N ALA A 161 34.33 -22.20 -17.64
CA ALA A 161 34.78 -22.13 -19.04
C ALA A 161 36.11 -22.88 -19.25
N GLU A 162 37.08 -22.69 -18.36
CA GLU A 162 38.37 -23.38 -18.40
C GLU A 162 38.23 -24.91 -18.33
N LYS A 163 37.26 -25.41 -17.54
CA LYS A 163 37.02 -26.86 -17.33
C LYS A 163 35.96 -27.41 -18.28
N GLY A 164 35.31 -26.61 -19.08
CA GLY A 164 34.29 -27.03 -20.06
C GLY A 164 32.99 -27.55 -19.39
N VAL A 165 32.60 -27.02 -18.23
CA VAL A 165 31.38 -27.38 -17.50
C VAL A 165 30.38 -26.25 -17.49
N THR A 166 29.11 -26.58 -17.30
CA THR A 166 28.01 -25.61 -17.31
C THR A 166 27.53 -25.23 -15.90
N TYR A 167 27.47 -26.25 -15.04
CA TYR A 167 26.91 -26.06 -13.68
C TYR A 167 28.00 -26.20 -12.61
N ASP A 168 27.85 -25.48 -11.51
CA ASP A 168 28.74 -25.51 -10.37
C ASP A 168 28.91 -26.93 -9.80
N VAL A 169 27.85 -27.75 -9.85
CA VAL A 169 27.84 -29.13 -9.35
C VAL A 169 28.78 -30.06 -10.15
N GLU A 170 29.20 -29.69 -11.33
CA GLU A 170 30.10 -30.42 -12.20
C GLU A 170 31.60 -30.18 -11.86
N LEU A 171 31.88 -29.12 -11.06
CA LEU A 171 33.25 -28.83 -10.62
C LEU A 171 33.75 -29.89 -9.65
N THR A 172 34.98 -30.33 -9.82
CA THR A 172 35.63 -31.32 -8.95
C THR A 172 36.13 -30.69 -7.65
N ALA A 173 36.50 -31.51 -6.67
CA ALA A 173 37.11 -31.02 -5.43
C ALA A 173 38.38 -30.19 -5.69
N ASP A 174 39.20 -30.58 -6.68
CA ASP A 174 40.44 -29.86 -7.01
C ASP A 174 40.12 -28.51 -7.72
N ASP A 175 39.09 -28.48 -8.57
CA ASP A 175 38.62 -27.22 -9.17
C ASP A 175 38.14 -26.25 -8.09
N LEU A 176 37.41 -26.77 -7.09
CA LEU A 176 36.94 -25.97 -5.95
C LEU A 176 38.07 -25.45 -5.06
N LYS A 177 39.13 -26.22 -4.84
CA LYS A 177 40.34 -25.76 -4.15
C LYS A 177 41.00 -24.60 -4.90
N GLU A 178 41.12 -24.71 -6.22
CA GLU A 178 41.62 -23.64 -7.07
C GLU A 178 40.73 -22.38 -6.98
N LEU A 179 39.43 -22.58 -7.01
CA LEU A 179 38.46 -21.51 -6.87
C LEU A 179 38.59 -20.77 -5.52
N ILE A 180 38.78 -21.49 -4.42
CA ILE A 180 39.01 -20.96 -3.07
C ILE A 180 40.27 -20.06 -3.04
N VAL A 181 41.33 -20.50 -3.68
CA VAL A 181 42.56 -19.69 -3.77
C VAL A 181 42.30 -18.36 -4.49
N ARG A 182 41.59 -18.41 -5.62
CA ARG A 182 41.24 -17.23 -6.38
C ARG A 182 40.28 -16.31 -5.59
N PHE A 183 39.34 -16.87 -4.85
CA PHE A 183 38.42 -16.12 -3.99
C PHE A 183 39.13 -15.40 -2.84
N LYS A 184 40.02 -16.06 -2.17
CA LYS A 184 40.84 -15.45 -1.09
C LYS A 184 41.72 -14.33 -1.65
N LYS A 185 42.19 -14.44 -2.87
CA LYS A 185 42.90 -13.34 -3.54
C LYS A 185 42.00 -12.13 -3.79
N VAL A 186 40.76 -12.34 -4.28
CA VAL A 186 39.79 -11.26 -4.43
C VAL A 186 39.54 -10.57 -3.11
N TYR A 187 39.36 -11.33 -2.04
CA TYR A 187 39.19 -10.80 -0.70
C TYR A 187 40.41 -9.95 -0.27
N PHE A 188 41.62 -10.49 -0.44
CA PHE A 188 42.84 -9.77 -0.09
C PHE A 188 43.03 -8.48 -0.90
N ASP A 189 42.78 -8.54 -2.21
CA ASP A 189 42.91 -7.36 -3.08
C ASP A 189 41.91 -6.26 -2.70
N ALA A 190 40.72 -6.64 -2.22
CA ALA A 190 39.69 -5.70 -1.79
C ALA A 190 39.90 -5.15 -0.37
N MET A 191 40.33 -6.02 0.56
CA MET A 191 40.38 -5.72 1.99
C MET A 191 41.80 -5.36 2.51
N GLY A 192 42.84 -5.70 1.76
CA GLY A 192 44.21 -5.52 2.21
C GLY A 192 44.67 -6.44 3.35
N SER A 193 43.87 -7.49 3.64
CA SER A 193 44.15 -8.47 4.69
C SER A 193 43.69 -9.86 4.26
N GLU A 194 44.22 -10.89 4.91
CA GLU A 194 43.79 -12.28 4.65
C GLU A 194 42.35 -12.53 5.09
N PHE A 195 41.71 -13.51 4.44
CA PHE A 195 40.39 -13.96 4.85
C PHE A 195 40.42 -14.48 6.29
N PRO A 196 39.48 -14.07 7.17
CA PRO A 196 39.51 -14.42 8.59
C PRO A 196 39.51 -15.94 8.85
N GLN A 197 40.52 -16.41 9.55
CA GLN A 197 40.68 -17.84 9.88
C GLN A 197 40.15 -18.17 11.29
N ASP A 198 40.03 -17.19 12.18
CA ASP A 198 39.46 -17.36 13.51
C ASP A 198 37.93 -17.45 13.44
N PRO A 199 37.30 -18.57 13.80
CA PRO A 199 35.86 -18.73 13.73
C PRO A 199 35.09 -17.79 14.65
N THR A 200 35.67 -17.38 15.77
CA THR A 200 35.01 -16.44 16.69
C THR A 200 34.97 -15.03 16.12
N VAL A 201 36.02 -14.63 15.40
CA VAL A 201 36.05 -13.37 14.65
C VAL A 201 35.02 -13.43 13.50
N GLN A 202 34.96 -14.52 12.78
CA GLN A 202 33.96 -14.74 11.72
C GLN A 202 32.54 -14.57 12.29
N LEU A 203 32.21 -15.18 13.42
CA LEU A 203 30.91 -15.11 14.06
C LEU A 203 30.56 -13.68 14.48
N MET A 204 31.45 -12.99 15.15
CA MET A 204 31.17 -11.64 15.64
C MET A 204 31.02 -10.62 14.49
N GLU A 205 31.82 -10.73 13.45
CA GLU A 205 31.67 -9.90 12.25
C GLU A 205 30.35 -10.18 11.51
N ALA A 206 29.94 -11.45 11.45
CA ALA A 206 28.66 -11.83 10.86
C ALA A 206 27.46 -11.27 11.65
N VAL A 207 27.49 -11.32 12.98
CA VAL A 207 26.45 -10.73 13.84
C VAL A 207 26.35 -9.20 13.61
N LYS A 208 27.50 -8.52 13.59
CA LYS A 208 27.53 -7.07 13.27
C LYS A 208 26.98 -6.76 11.89
N ALA A 209 27.29 -7.59 10.89
CA ALA A 209 26.79 -7.41 9.53
C ALA A 209 25.27 -7.53 9.45
N VAL A 210 24.70 -8.50 10.14
CA VAL A 210 23.24 -8.64 10.22
C VAL A 210 22.59 -7.43 10.90
N PHE A 211 23.17 -6.92 11.96
CA PHE A 211 22.69 -5.68 12.59
C PHE A 211 22.78 -4.48 11.63
N ARG A 212 23.90 -4.32 10.90
CA ARG A 212 24.07 -3.25 9.90
C ARG A 212 23.04 -3.36 8.77
N SER A 213 22.67 -4.57 8.37
CA SER A 213 21.72 -4.79 7.26
C SER A 213 20.32 -4.19 7.52
N TRP A 214 20.00 -3.91 8.79
CA TRP A 214 18.76 -3.17 9.14
C TRP A 214 18.71 -1.80 8.47
N ASP A 215 19.85 -1.11 8.35
CA ASP A 215 19.96 0.21 7.73
C ASP A 215 20.46 0.19 6.27
N ASN A 216 20.42 -0.96 5.62
CA ASN A 216 20.67 -1.03 4.18
C ASN A 216 19.63 -0.21 3.41
N PRO A 217 20.00 0.49 2.32
CA PRO A 217 19.07 1.30 1.53
C PRO A 217 17.81 0.55 1.13
N ARG A 218 17.94 -0.69 0.66
CA ARG A 218 16.80 -1.56 0.28
C ARG A 218 15.87 -1.86 1.48
N ALA A 219 16.43 -2.08 2.66
CA ALA A 219 15.67 -2.34 3.88
C ALA A 219 14.92 -1.10 4.36
N ILE A 220 15.54 0.07 4.28
CA ILE A 220 14.92 1.36 4.62
C ILE A 220 13.73 1.64 3.70
N VAL A 221 13.91 1.47 2.38
CA VAL A 221 12.84 1.67 1.40
C VAL A 221 11.68 0.70 1.67
N TYR A 222 11.99 -0.58 1.87
CA TYR A 222 10.98 -1.59 2.15
C TYR A 222 10.18 -1.27 3.42
N ARG A 223 10.86 -0.88 4.51
CA ARG A 223 10.19 -0.49 5.76
C ARG A 223 9.23 0.68 5.56
N ARG A 224 9.68 1.71 4.84
CA ARG A 224 8.83 2.87 4.52
C ARG A 224 7.60 2.48 3.71
N MET A 225 7.75 1.61 2.72
CA MET A 225 6.64 1.14 1.88
C MET A 225 5.64 0.25 2.63
N ASN A 226 6.07 -0.37 3.73
CA ASN A 226 5.24 -1.30 4.50
C ASN A 226 4.93 -0.79 5.92
N ASP A 227 5.11 0.50 6.18
CA ASP A 227 4.83 1.14 7.47
C ASP A 227 5.51 0.44 8.68
N ILE A 228 6.74 -0.06 8.49
CA ILE A 228 7.53 -0.72 9.54
C ILE A 228 8.42 0.31 10.24
N PRO A 229 8.25 0.51 11.56
CA PRO A 229 9.05 1.48 12.32
C PRO A 229 10.55 1.19 12.26
N GLY A 230 11.35 2.24 12.11
CA GLY A 230 12.81 2.15 12.01
C GLY A 230 13.51 1.75 13.31
N ASP A 231 12.88 1.97 14.45
CA ASP A 231 13.40 1.68 15.79
C ASP A 231 13.24 0.22 16.24
N TRP A 232 12.54 -0.62 15.45
CA TRP A 232 12.31 -2.01 15.82
C TRP A 232 13.58 -2.87 15.83
N GLY A 233 14.54 -2.58 14.99
CA GLY A 233 15.74 -3.39 14.84
C GLY A 233 15.47 -4.80 14.29
N THR A 234 16.52 -5.61 14.22
CA THR A 234 16.47 -7.01 13.83
C THR A 234 17.12 -7.90 14.88
N ALA A 235 16.58 -9.11 15.06
CA ALA A 235 17.28 -10.17 15.78
C ALA A 235 18.27 -10.89 14.86
N VAL A 236 19.20 -11.61 15.45
CA VAL A 236 20.17 -12.48 14.76
C VAL A 236 19.98 -13.91 15.26
N ASN A 237 19.74 -14.84 14.36
CA ASN A 237 19.63 -16.26 14.68
C ASN A 237 20.91 -16.97 14.28
N VAL A 238 21.60 -17.55 15.24
CA VAL A 238 22.77 -18.43 15.04
C VAL A 238 22.30 -19.86 15.20
N GLN A 239 22.35 -20.62 14.12
CA GLN A 239 21.75 -21.95 14.06
C GLN A 239 22.72 -22.97 13.47
N THR A 240 22.76 -24.17 14.05
CA THR A 240 23.55 -25.31 13.52
C THR A 240 23.17 -25.58 12.07
N MET A 241 24.16 -25.75 11.20
CA MET A 241 23.93 -26.10 9.80
C MET A 241 23.50 -27.55 9.67
N VAL A 242 22.52 -27.78 8.78
CA VAL A 242 22.19 -29.06 8.18
C VAL A 242 22.28 -28.94 6.67
N PHE A 243 22.66 -29.98 5.98
CA PHE A 243 23.10 -29.92 4.59
C PHE A 243 22.25 -30.79 3.67
N GLY A 244 21.56 -30.12 2.76
CA GLY A 244 20.79 -30.80 1.70
C GLY A 244 21.63 -31.22 0.49
N ASN A 245 22.92 -30.92 0.49
CA ASN A 245 23.85 -31.22 -0.61
C ASN A 245 24.91 -32.27 -0.29
N LYS A 246 24.56 -33.23 0.57
CA LYS A 246 25.39 -34.41 0.90
C LYS A 246 25.15 -35.63 0.01
N GLY A 247 24.52 -35.49 -1.11
CA GLY A 247 24.19 -36.53 -2.06
C GLY A 247 22.70 -36.74 -2.29
N GLU A 248 22.36 -37.83 -2.97
CA GLU A 248 20.98 -38.08 -3.46
C GLU A 248 19.96 -38.43 -2.35
N THR A 249 20.40 -38.70 -1.14
CA THR A 249 19.55 -38.92 0.04
C THR A 249 19.35 -37.64 0.85
N SER A 250 19.84 -36.53 0.32
CA SER A 250 19.76 -35.21 0.90
C SER A 250 19.04 -34.26 -0.05
N GLY A 251 18.42 -33.20 0.48
CA GLY A 251 17.73 -32.20 -0.32
C GLY A 251 17.28 -31.04 0.52
N THR A 252 16.71 -30.06 -0.14
CA THR A 252 16.13 -28.87 0.51
C THR A 252 14.90 -28.41 -0.25
N GLY A 253 14.01 -27.69 0.45
CA GLY A 253 12.80 -27.21 -0.20
C GLY A 253 12.06 -26.15 0.61
N VAL A 254 11.06 -25.61 -0.06
CA VAL A 254 10.12 -24.65 0.50
C VAL A 254 8.72 -25.15 0.23
N ALA A 255 7.87 -25.11 1.22
CA ALA A 255 6.49 -25.55 1.07
C ALA A 255 5.52 -24.73 1.90
N PHE A 256 4.29 -24.67 1.41
CA PHE A 256 3.15 -24.03 2.05
C PHE A 256 2.11 -25.08 2.41
N THR A 257 1.42 -24.92 3.52
CA THR A 257 0.32 -25.81 3.90
C THR A 257 -0.93 -25.62 3.05
N ARG A 258 -1.03 -24.49 2.35
CA ARG A 258 -2.09 -24.17 1.37
C ARG A 258 -1.48 -23.42 0.19
N ASN A 259 -2.14 -23.43 -0.94
CA ASN A 259 -1.67 -22.68 -2.11
C ASN A 259 -1.67 -21.17 -1.83
N PRO A 260 -0.53 -20.48 -1.86
CA PRO A 260 -0.45 -19.05 -1.53
C PRO A 260 -1.09 -18.13 -2.56
N SER A 261 -1.34 -18.63 -3.77
CA SER A 261 -1.97 -17.85 -4.85
C SER A 261 -3.48 -18.00 -4.87
N THR A 262 -4.00 -19.20 -4.57
CA THR A 262 -5.44 -19.51 -4.69
C THR A 262 -6.12 -19.77 -3.35
N GLY A 263 -5.39 -20.06 -2.31
CA GLY A 263 -5.92 -20.47 -1.00
C GLY A 263 -6.37 -21.93 -0.93
N ALA A 264 -6.21 -22.70 -2.00
CA ALA A 264 -6.62 -24.10 -2.02
C ALA A 264 -5.88 -24.91 -0.95
N LYS A 265 -6.65 -25.74 -0.22
CA LYS A 265 -6.11 -26.62 0.83
C LYS A 265 -5.26 -27.71 0.23
N GLY A 266 -4.13 -28.00 0.87
CA GLY A 266 -3.16 -29.00 0.47
C GLY A 266 -1.75 -28.42 0.35
N ILE A 267 -0.75 -29.27 0.60
CA ILE A 267 0.65 -28.83 0.54
C ILE A 267 1.02 -28.40 -0.87
N PHE A 268 1.57 -27.22 -0.95
CA PHE A 268 2.07 -26.61 -2.17
C PHE A 268 3.54 -26.24 -1.99
N GLY A 269 4.43 -26.81 -2.77
CA GLY A 269 5.86 -26.55 -2.58
C GLY A 269 6.73 -27.27 -3.57
N GLU A 270 8.00 -26.99 -3.43
CA GLU A 270 9.07 -27.46 -4.32
C GLU A 270 10.29 -27.87 -3.52
N TYR A 271 11.05 -28.84 -4.04
CA TYR A 271 12.30 -29.27 -3.46
C TYR A 271 13.35 -29.62 -4.53
N LEU A 272 14.59 -29.61 -4.12
CA LEU A 272 15.73 -30.11 -4.90
C LEU A 272 16.50 -31.17 -4.11
N LEU A 273 16.86 -32.27 -4.74
CA LEU A 273 17.82 -33.23 -4.21
C LEU A 273 19.24 -32.69 -4.41
N ASN A 274 20.11 -33.05 -3.49
CA ASN A 274 21.52 -32.68 -3.50
C ASN A 274 21.72 -31.15 -3.75
N ALA A 275 21.09 -30.34 -2.91
CA ALA A 275 21.09 -28.89 -3.04
C ALA A 275 21.04 -28.17 -1.68
N GLN A 276 21.54 -26.95 -1.62
CA GLN A 276 21.31 -26.01 -0.51
C GLN A 276 20.13 -25.10 -0.80
N GLY A 277 19.60 -24.44 0.24
CA GLY A 277 18.41 -23.59 0.12
C GLY A 277 18.54 -22.46 -0.91
N GLU A 278 19.72 -21.88 -1.07
CA GLU A 278 20.01 -20.86 -2.06
C GLU A 278 19.87 -21.39 -3.51
N ASP A 279 20.12 -22.66 -3.75
CA ASP A 279 20.00 -23.26 -5.08
C ASP A 279 18.54 -23.35 -5.55
N VAL A 280 17.59 -23.49 -4.63
CA VAL A 280 16.15 -23.49 -4.92
C VAL A 280 15.70 -22.11 -5.41
N VAL A 281 16.22 -21.05 -4.77
CA VAL A 281 15.84 -19.67 -5.05
C VAL A 281 16.56 -19.12 -6.27
N ALA A 282 17.80 -19.53 -6.49
CA ALA A 282 18.64 -19.04 -7.60
C ALA A 282 18.13 -19.46 -8.99
N GLY A 283 17.27 -20.49 -9.10
CA GLY A 283 16.69 -20.93 -10.37
C GLY A 283 17.66 -21.60 -11.33
N VAL A 284 18.86 -21.95 -10.87
CA VAL A 284 19.89 -22.61 -11.69
C VAL A 284 19.47 -24.04 -12.07
N ARG A 285 18.73 -24.70 -11.19
CA ARG A 285 18.15 -26.03 -11.39
C ARG A 285 16.64 -25.94 -11.24
N THR A 286 15.90 -26.72 -12.04
CA THR A 286 14.43 -26.76 -11.94
C THR A 286 14.00 -27.57 -10.72
N PRO A 287 13.34 -26.96 -9.71
CA PRO A 287 12.83 -27.68 -8.57
C PRO A 287 11.70 -28.65 -8.96
N GLN A 288 11.53 -29.69 -8.16
CA GLN A 288 10.46 -30.66 -8.34
C GLN A 288 9.28 -30.36 -7.40
N PRO A 289 8.03 -30.61 -7.81
CA PRO A 289 6.88 -30.48 -6.94
C PRO A 289 7.04 -31.38 -5.69
N ILE A 290 6.63 -30.86 -4.53
CA ILE A 290 6.74 -31.58 -3.23
C ILE A 290 6.03 -32.94 -3.27
N SER A 291 4.97 -33.10 -4.05
CA SER A 291 4.24 -34.36 -4.20
C SER A 291 5.11 -35.49 -4.74
N THR A 292 6.14 -35.20 -5.51
CA THR A 292 7.05 -36.21 -6.04
C THR A 292 8.02 -36.76 -4.98
N LEU A 293 8.17 -36.09 -3.84
CA LEU A 293 8.95 -36.54 -2.70
C LEU A 293 8.39 -37.85 -2.10
N GLU A 294 7.07 -38.07 -2.25
CA GLU A 294 6.43 -39.33 -1.83
C GLU A 294 7.05 -40.57 -2.49
N GLN A 295 7.45 -40.46 -3.76
CA GLN A 295 8.13 -41.52 -4.48
C GLN A 295 9.62 -41.60 -4.18
N ALA A 296 10.27 -40.43 -4.06
CA ALA A 296 11.69 -40.33 -3.81
C ALA A 296 12.11 -40.76 -2.39
N MET A 297 11.34 -40.30 -1.38
CA MET A 297 11.60 -40.55 0.04
C MET A 297 10.28 -40.71 0.81
N PRO A 298 9.58 -41.88 0.74
CA PRO A 298 8.23 -42.03 1.29
C PRO A 298 8.11 -41.74 2.79
N GLU A 299 9.08 -42.16 3.59
CA GLU A 299 9.06 -41.97 5.04
C GLU A 299 9.27 -40.50 5.41
N VAL A 300 10.17 -39.81 4.72
CA VAL A 300 10.42 -38.37 4.89
C VAL A 300 9.19 -37.57 4.49
N TYR A 301 8.57 -37.93 3.36
CA TYR A 301 7.33 -37.26 2.89
C TYR A 301 6.21 -37.42 3.91
N LYS A 302 5.99 -38.63 4.43
CA LYS A 302 4.96 -38.84 5.46
C LYS A 302 5.22 -38.00 6.71
N GLN A 303 6.47 -38.03 7.22
CA GLN A 303 6.87 -37.22 8.37
C GLN A 303 6.63 -35.72 8.10
N PHE A 304 7.00 -35.26 6.90
CA PHE A 304 6.77 -33.87 6.49
C PHE A 304 5.30 -33.49 6.51
N MET A 305 4.42 -34.33 5.93
CA MET A 305 2.99 -34.09 5.88
C MET A 305 2.37 -34.02 7.28
N ASP A 306 2.76 -34.93 8.18
CA ASP A 306 2.27 -34.94 9.55
C ASP A 306 2.70 -33.69 10.32
N LEU A 307 3.97 -33.28 10.20
CA LEU A 307 4.51 -32.11 10.87
C LEU A 307 3.93 -30.79 10.30
N ALA A 308 3.76 -30.70 8.98
CA ALA A 308 3.17 -29.54 8.34
C ALA A 308 1.72 -29.35 8.77
N THR A 309 0.94 -30.43 8.84
CA THR A 309 -0.44 -30.41 9.34
C THR A 309 -0.50 -29.97 10.81
N ASN A 310 0.40 -30.49 11.64
CA ASN A 310 0.48 -30.09 13.05
C ASN A 310 0.84 -28.61 13.21
N LEU A 311 1.72 -28.06 12.36
CA LEU A 311 2.07 -26.64 12.39
C LEU A 311 0.88 -25.75 12.01
N GLU A 312 0.16 -26.07 10.95
CA GLU A 312 -1.03 -25.31 10.57
C GLU A 312 -2.08 -25.32 11.68
N ASN A 313 -2.33 -26.48 12.28
CA ASN A 313 -3.28 -26.62 13.38
C ASN A 313 -2.82 -25.88 14.64
N HIS A 314 -1.52 -25.87 14.92
CA HIS A 314 -0.96 -25.17 16.09
C HIS A 314 -1.03 -23.65 15.95
N PHE A 315 -0.65 -23.13 14.80
CA PHE A 315 -0.66 -21.68 14.53
C PHE A 315 -2.04 -21.15 14.08
N HIS A 316 -2.96 -22.07 13.79
CA HIS A 316 -4.30 -21.74 13.26
C HIS A 316 -4.24 -20.86 12.01
N ASP A 317 -3.20 -21.03 11.19
CA ASP A 317 -2.99 -20.29 9.95
C ASP A 317 -2.10 -21.08 8.99
N MET A 318 -2.24 -20.78 7.69
CA MET A 318 -1.38 -21.32 6.66
C MET A 318 0.10 -21.04 6.97
N GLN A 319 0.92 -22.05 6.86
CA GLN A 319 2.35 -21.98 7.14
C GLN A 319 3.18 -22.02 5.86
N ASP A 320 4.22 -21.19 5.83
CA ASP A 320 5.32 -21.18 4.88
C ASP A 320 6.54 -21.80 5.60
N MET A 321 7.06 -22.89 5.09
CA MET A 321 8.07 -23.72 5.76
C MET A 321 9.29 -23.87 4.87
N GLU A 322 10.45 -23.70 5.47
CA GLU A 322 11.73 -24.10 4.88
C GLU A 322 12.21 -25.37 5.55
N PHE A 323 12.60 -26.35 4.77
CA PHE A 323 13.06 -27.63 5.26
C PHE A 323 14.31 -28.13 4.53
N THR A 324 15.07 -28.95 5.21
CA THR A 324 16.25 -29.64 4.65
C THR A 324 16.20 -31.11 5.06
N ILE A 325 16.57 -31.97 4.13
CA ILE A 325 16.75 -33.39 4.36
C ILE A 325 18.24 -33.65 4.30
N GLU A 326 18.83 -34.13 5.40
CA GLU A 326 20.23 -34.51 5.47
C GLU A 326 20.32 -36.02 5.66
N GLU A 327 20.81 -36.74 4.64
CA GLU A 327 21.01 -38.19 4.68
C GLU A 327 19.75 -38.93 5.19
N GLY A 328 18.59 -38.61 4.61
CA GLY A 328 17.29 -39.20 4.94
C GLY A 328 16.64 -38.66 6.22
N LYS A 329 17.22 -37.70 6.90
CA LYS A 329 16.64 -37.07 8.09
C LYS A 329 16.07 -35.71 7.77
N LEU A 330 14.81 -35.50 8.12
CA LEU A 330 14.08 -34.23 7.91
C LEU A 330 14.37 -33.23 9.04
N TYR A 331 14.63 -31.99 8.66
CA TYR A 331 14.77 -30.84 9.55
C TYR A 331 13.94 -29.67 9.04
N PHE A 332 13.25 -28.97 9.94
CA PHE A 332 12.63 -27.68 9.64
C PHE A 332 13.58 -26.56 10.03
N LEU A 333 13.82 -25.63 9.09
CA LEU A 333 14.72 -24.48 9.31
C LEU A 333 13.97 -23.23 9.67
N GLN A 334 12.72 -23.10 9.24
CA GLN A 334 11.88 -21.94 9.47
C GLN A 334 10.42 -22.31 9.26
N THR A 335 9.56 -21.69 10.03
CA THR A 335 8.13 -21.55 9.71
C THR A 335 7.68 -20.12 9.93
N ARG A 336 6.69 -19.71 9.14
CA ARG A 336 6.02 -18.41 9.32
C ARG A 336 4.61 -18.51 8.76
N ASN A 337 3.75 -17.58 9.16
CA ASN A 337 2.47 -17.41 8.50
C ASN A 337 2.74 -17.05 7.03
N GLY A 338 2.19 -17.85 6.12
CA GLY A 338 2.52 -17.74 4.71
C GLY A 338 2.06 -16.42 4.10
N LYS A 339 2.97 -15.75 3.38
CA LYS A 339 2.57 -14.66 2.49
C LYS A 339 1.68 -15.21 1.40
N ARG A 340 0.62 -14.50 1.10
CA ARG A 340 -0.44 -14.93 0.19
C ARG A 340 -1.02 -13.77 -0.57
N THR A 341 -1.61 -14.06 -1.70
CA THR A 341 -2.38 -13.08 -2.47
C THR A 341 -3.65 -12.70 -1.71
N SER A 342 -4.24 -11.57 -2.06
CA SER A 342 -5.50 -11.13 -1.46
C SER A 342 -6.65 -12.13 -1.66
N PRO A 343 -6.85 -12.74 -2.84
CA PRO A 343 -7.85 -13.79 -3.02
C PRO A 343 -7.59 -15.00 -2.11
N ALA A 344 -6.33 -15.42 -1.99
CA ALA A 344 -5.94 -16.53 -1.10
C ALA A 344 -6.20 -16.18 0.38
N ALA A 345 -5.90 -14.96 0.80
CA ALA A 345 -6.14 -14.51 2.18
C ALA A 345 -7.63 -14.60 2.56
N ILE A 346 -8.51 -14.15 1.68
CA ILE A 346 -9.95 -14.22 1.86
C ILE A 346 -10.42 -15.68 1.96
N LYS A 347 -10.01 -16.51 0.99
CA LYS A 347 -10.40 -17.93 0.97
C LYS A 347 -9.90 -18.66 2.20
N ILE A 348 -8.63 -18.51 2.55
CA ILE A 348 -8.04 -19.20 3.72
C ILE A 348 -8.74 -18.78 5.01
N ALA A 349 -9.02 -17.48 5.19
CA ALA A 349 -9.75 -17.00 6.36
C ALA A 349 -11.14 -17.65 6.47
N CYS A 350 -11.89 -17.71 5.39
CA CYS A 350 -13.20 -18.35 5.37
C CYS A 350 -13.11 -19.85 5.62
N ASP A 351 -12.18 -20.55 4.98
CA ASP A 351 -11.98 -21.99 5.16
C ASP A 351 -11.60 -22.32 6.61
N LEU A 352 -10.72 -21.54 7.24
CA LEU A 352 -10.31 -21.75 8.64
C LEU A 352 -11.48 -21.52 9.62
N VAL A 353 -12.38 -20.61 9.32
CA VAL A 353 -13.65 -20.44 10.10
C VAL A 353 -14.54 -21.66 9.92
N ASP A 354 -14.74 -22.13 8.69
CA ASP A 354 -15.56 -23.31 8.39
C ASP A 354 -14.99 -24.59 9.02
N GLU A 355 -13.67 -24.68 9.13
CA GLU A 355 -12.95 -25.78 9.80
C GLU A 355 -12.95 -25.67 11.34
N GLY A 356 -13.51 -24.59 11.91
CA GLY A 356 -13.52 -24.35 13.36
C GLY A 356 -12.17 -24.00 13.96
N GLN A 357 -11.17 -23.62 13.13
CA GLN A 357 -9.83 -23.26 13.56
C GLN A 357 -9.77 -21.84 14.15
N ILE A 358 -10.56 -20.93 13.59
CA ILE A 358 -10.62 -19.53 14.00
C ILE A 358 -12.07 -19.03 14.05
N THR A 359 -12.28 -17.93 14.75
CA THR A 359 -13.58 -17.25 14.79
C THR A 359 -13.70 -16.24 13.62
N PRO A 360 -14.95 -15.80 13.28
CA PRO A 360 -15.12 -14.71 12.32
C PRO A 360 -14.39 -13.42 12.70
N GLU A 361 -14.32 -13.11 14.02
CA GLU A 361 -13.56 -11.96 14.55
C GLU A 361 -12.07 -12.06 14.21
N GLU A 362 -11.49 -13.23 14.43
CA GLU A 362 -10.09 -13.51 14.11
C GLU A 362 -9.85 -13.44 12.60
N ALA A 363 -10.78 -13.98 11.79
CA ALA A 363 -10.71 -13.93 10.33
C ALA A 363 -10.66 -12.48 9.82
N VAL A 364 -11.54 -11.62 10.32
CA VAL A 364 -11.57 -10.19 9.99
C VAL A 364 -10.26 -9.51 10.36
N CYS A 365 -9.68 -9.80 11.52
CA CYS A 365 -8.44 -9.19 11.98
C CYS A 365 -7.19 -9.66 11.21
N ARG A 366 -7.23 -10.82 10.56
CA ARG A 366 -6.08 -11.38 9.83
C ARG A 366 -5.91 -10.83 8.42
N ILE A 367 -6.97 -10.30 7.82
CA ILE A 367 -6.94 -9.80 6.45
C ILE A 367 -6.40 -8.38 6.47
N GLU A 368 -5.36 -8.12 5.70
CA GLU A 368 -4.83 -6.78 5.54
C GLU A 368 -5.82 -5.91 4.74
N ALA A 369 -6.37 -4.89 5.38
CA ALA A 369 -7.42 -4.07 4.77
C ALA A 369 -6.99 -3.42 3.44
N LYS A 370 -5.76 -2.90 3.36
CA LYS A 370 -5.22 -2.32 2.12
C LYS A 370 -5.17 -3.32 0.97
N SER A 371 -4.99 -4.60 1.25
CA SER A 371 -4.89 -5.63 0.23
C SER A 371 -6.19 -5.89 -0.53
N LEU A 372 -7.33 -5.50 0.04
CA LEU A 372 -8.64 -5.61 -0.62
C LEU A 372 -8.71 -4.78 -1.92
N ASP A 373 -7.91 -3.73 -2.03
CA ASP A 373 -7.85 -2.90 -3.23
C ASP A 373 -7.56 -3.73 -4.49
N GLN A 374 -6.70 -4.72 -4.38
CA GLN A 374 -6.37 -5.64 -5.48
C GLN A 374 -7.58 -6.48 -5.96
N LEU A 375 -8.55 -6.72 -5.10
CA LEU A 375 -9.75 -7.49 -5.43
C LEU A 375 -10.84 -6.69 -6.12
N LEU A 376 -10.74 -5.37 -6.05
CA LEU A 376 -11.74 -4.43 -6.55
C LEU A 376 -11.45 -3.94 -7.97
N HIS A 377 -10.26 -4.23 -8.47
CA HIS A 377 -9.78 -3.80 -9.77
C HIS A 377 -9.45 -4.99 -10.67
N PRO A 378 -9.54 -4.83 -12.00
CA PRO A 378 -9.05 -5.83 -12.94
C PRO A 378 -7.57 -6.17 -12.70
N THR A 379 -7.18 -7.40 -12.96
CA THR A 379 -5.80 -7.89 -12.90
C THR A 379 -5.39 -8.45 -14.25
N PHE A 380 -4.09 -8.63 -14.47
CA PHE A 380 -3.61 -9.34 -15.65
C PHE A 380 -3.69 -10.85 -15.47
N ASP A 381 -3.99 -11.56 -16.55
CA ASP A 381 -3.77 -13.00 -16.62
C ASP A 381 -2.28 -13.30 -16.37
N THR A 382 -1.99 -14.20 -15.44
CA THR A 382 -0.62 -14.45 -14.98
C THR A 382 0.31 -14.96 -16.09
N ALA A 383 -0.21 -15.82 -16.96
CA ALA A 383 0.58 -16.37 -18.07
C ALA A 383 0.83 -15.32 -19.13
N ALA A 384 -0.18 -14.52 -19.46
CA ALA A 384 -0.06 -13.42 -20.42
C ALA A 384 0.92 -12.33 -19.92
N LEU A 385 0.89 -12.03 -18.63
CA LEU A 385 1.79 -11.05 -18.02
C LEU A 385 3.27 -11.49 -18.06
N LYS A 386 3.53 -12.78 -17.78
CA LYS A 386 4.89 -13.34 -17.87
C LYS A 386 5.48 -13.29 -19.27
N ALA A 387 4.64 -13.36 -20.29
CA ALA A 387 5.06 -13.24 -21.69
C ALA A 387 5.15 -11.77 -22.15
N GLY A 388 4.70 -10.82 -21.35
CA GLY A 388 4.66 -9.40 -21.66
C GLY A 388 6.03 -8.73 -21.60
N GLU A 389 6.26 -7.76 -22.52
CA GLU A 389 7.47 -6.95 -22.57
C GLU A 389 7.27 -5.64 -21.82
N VAL A 390 8.06 -5.42 -20.76
CA VAL A 390 8.08 -4.15 -20.02
C VAL A 390 8.86 -3.12 -20.83
N ILE A 391 8.23 -1.99 -21.15
CA ILE A 391 8.83 -0.91 -21.92
C ILE A 391 9.12 0.35 -21.08
N GLY A 392 8.58 0.44 -19.88
CA GLY A 392 8.80 1.56 -18.97
C GLY A 392 8.17 1.31 -17.60
N SER A 393 8.48 2.21 -16.66
CA SER A 393 7.93 2.19 -15.31
C SER A 393 7.80 3.61 -14.78
N ALA A 394 6.72 3.88 -14.06
CA ALA A 394 6.47 5.16 -13.40
C ALA A 394 5.65 4.98 -12.12
N LEU A 395 5.03 6.04 -11.60
CA LEU A 395 4.31 5.97 -10.34
C LEU A 395 3.01 5.17 -10.47
N PRO A 396 2.79 4.16 -9.60
CA PRO A 396 1.53 3.41 -9.52
C PRO A 396 0.43 4.29 -8.88
N ALA A 397 -0.15 5.17 -9.68
CA ALA A 397 -1.03 6.23 -9.19
C ALA A 397 -2.44 5.76 -8.84
N SER A 398 -2.97 4.79 -9.58
CA SER A 398 -4.24 4.12 -9.27
C SER A 398 -4.16 2.65 -9.68
N PRO A 399 -4.55 1.72 -8.80
CA PRO A 399 -4.33 0.30 -9.01
C PRO A 399 -5.17 -0.29 -10.15
N GLY A 400 -4.85 -1.52 -10.52
CA GLY A 400 -5.54 -2.28 -11.54
C GLY A 400 -4.70 -2.52 -12.79
N ALA A 401 -5.23 -3.34 -13.66
CA ALA A 401 -4.67 -3.67 -14.96
C ALA A 401 -5.53 -3.08 -16.08
N ALA A 402 -4.92 -2.44 -17.04
CA ALA A 402 -5.60 -1.91 -18.20
C ALA A 402 -4.82 -2.25 -19.48
N ALA A 403 -5.53 -2.64 -20.53
CA ALA A 403 -5.00 -2.84 -21.85
C ALA A 403 -5.94 -2.19 -22.86
N GLY A 404 -5.40 -1.45 -23.81
CA GLY A 404 -6.23 -0.78 -24.80
C GLY A 404 -5.44 0.01 -25.82
N LYS A 405 -6.19 0.62 -26.71
CA LYS A 405 -5.67 1.48 -27.77
C LYS A 405 -5.32 2.86 -27.22
N VAL A 406 -4.20 3.38 -27.65
CA VAL A 406 -3.71 4.71 -27.27
C VAL A 406 -4.53 5.81 -27.97
N TYR A 407 -4.99 6.76 -27.17
CA TYR A 407 -5.56 8.02 -27.62
C TYR A 407 -4.92 9.19 -26.86
N PHE A 408 -4.80 10.34 -27.53
CA PHE A 408 -4.04 11.49 -27.02
C PHE A 408 -4.90 12.66 -26.52
N THR A 409 -6.18 12.66 -26.81
CA THR A 409 -7.11 13.70 -26.34
C THR A 409 -8.31 13.08 -25.62
N ALA A 410 -8.88 13.84 -24.69
CA ALA A 410 -10.06 13.42 -23.93
C ALA A 410 -11.27 13.19 -24.85
N ASP A 411 -11.45 14.05 -25.87
CA ASP A 411 -12.56 13.94 -26.81
C ASP A 411 -12.49 12.68 -27.67
N GLU A 412 -11.32 12.35 -28.14
CA GLU A 412 -11.09 11.10 -28.91
C GLU A 412 -11.26 9.87 -28.03
N ALA A 413 -10.76 9.90 -26.79
CA ALA A 413 -10.95 8.84 -25.82
C ALA A 413 -12.43 8.64 -25.49
N LYS A 414 -13.19 9.72 -25.33
CA LYS A 414 -14.65 9.69 -25.13
C LYS A 414 -15.39 9.08 -26.34
N ALA A 415 -15.04 9.52 -27.53
CA ALA A 415 -15.67 9.01 -28.76
C ALA A 415 -15.34 7.52 -29.02
N ALA A 416 -14.14 7.09 -28.70
CA ALA A 416 -13.68 5.72 -28.88
C ALA A 416 -14.09 4.77 -27.75
N GLY A 417 -14.10 5.23 -26.52
CA GLY A 417 -14.21 4.43 -25.32
C GLY A 417 -15.62 4.06 -24.91
N LYS A 418 -15.77 3.85 -23.61
CA LYS A 418 -17.03 3.45 -22.98
C LYS A 418 -18.11 4.52 -23.18
N GLY A 419 -19.23 4.12 -23.76
CA GLY A 419 -20.32 5.05 -24.13
C GLY A 419 -20.20 5.64 -25.54
N GLY A 420 -19.05 5.48 -26.18
CA GLY A 420 -18.81 5.78 -27.60
C GLY A 420 -18.79 4.52 -28.46
N ARG A 421 -17.70 4.27 -29.20
CA ARG A 421 -17.54 3.07 -30.04
C ARG A 421 -17.31 1.77 -29.25
N GLY A 422 -17.14 1.83 -27.93
CA GLY A 422 -16.94 0.68 -27.05
C GLY A 422 -15.53 0.05 -27.14
N GLU A 423 -14.55 0.81 -27.64
CA GLU A 423 -13.17 0.35 -27.68
C GLU A 423 -12.54 0.40 -26.29
N ARG A 424 -11.56 -0.47 -26.03
CA ARG A 424 -10.70 -0.33 -24.86
C ARG A 424 -9.68 0.76 -25.13
N VAL A 425 -9.67 1.80 -24.31
CA VAL A 425 -8.86 3.01 -24.51
C VAL A 425 -7.86 3.19 -23.39
N ILE A 426 -6.64 3.52 -23.74
CA ILE A 426 -5.64 4.10 -22.83
C ILE A 426 -5.44 5.56 -23.22
N LEU A 427 -5.79 6.47 -22.33
CA LEU A 427 -5.58 7.90 -22.53
C LEU A 427 -4.15 8.25 -22.14
N VAL A 428 -3.38 8.76 -23.11
CA VAL A 428 -1.99 9.18 -22.90
C VAL A 428 -1.89 10.69 -23.05
N ARG A 429 -1.49 11.36 -21.97
CA ARG A 429 -1.40 12.81 -21.94
C ARG A 429 -0.05 13.28 -21.38
N LEU A 430 0.35 14.50 -21.72
CA LEU A 430 1.44 15.17 -21.00
C LEU A 430 1.10 15.32 -19.52
N GLU A 431 -0.09 15.84 -19.25
CA GLU A 431 -0.76 15.92 -17.95
C GLU A 431 -2.28 16.03 -18.19
N THR A 432 -3.10 15.73 -17.21
CA THR A 432 -4.56 15.89 -17.30
C THR A 432 -5.04 17.10 -16.55
N SER A 433 -6.13 17.66 -17.04
CA SER A 433 -6.85 18.78 -16.42
C SER A 433 -8.31 18.38 -16.09
N PRO A 434 -9.06 19.18 -15.33
CA PRO A 434 -10.47 18.90 -15.07
C PRO A 434 -11.34 18.75 -16.34
N GLU A 435 -10.94 19.34 -17.44
CA GLU A 435 -11.62 19.23 -18.74
C GLU A 435 -11.48 17.83 -19.36
N ASP A 436 -10.48 17.06 -18.96
CA ASP A 436 -10.23 15.70 -19.47
C ASP A 436 -11.12 14.63 -18.81
N ILE A 437 -11.96 14.98 -17.85
CA ILE A 437 -12.72 14.05 -16.99
C ILE A 437 -13.55 13.03 -17.79
N GLU A 438 -14.25 13.50 -18.84
CA GLU A 438 -15.09 12.62 -19.65
C GLU A 438 -14.26 11.58 -20.45
N GLY A 439 -13.13 11.99 -20.98
CA GLY A 439 -12.18 11.10 -21.65
C GLY A 439 -11.54 10.11 -20.66
N MET A 440 -11.24 10.56 -19.46
CA MET A 440 -10.73 9.69 -18.40
C MET A 440 -11.77 8.62 -18.00
N HIS A 441 -13.04 8.99 -17.86
CA HIS A 441 -14.14 8.06 -17.57
C HIS A 441 -14.36 7.01 -18.66
N ALA A 442 -14.16 7.39 -19.90
CA ALA A 442 -14.32 6.50 -21.04
C ALA A 442 -13.15 5.53 -21.23
N SER A 443 -12.04 5.78 -20.56
CA SER A 443 -10.79 5.03 -20.69
C SER A 443 -10.69 3.87 -19.71
N GLN A 444 -10.00 2.80 -20.14
CA GLN A 444 -9.62 1.68 -19.26
C GLN A 444 -8.45 2.02 -18.36
N GLY A 445 -7.54 2.87 -18.85
CA GLY A 445 -6.37 3.31 -18.14
C GLY A 445 -5.86 4.66 -18.59
N ILE A 446 -5.08 5.30 -17.73
CA ILE A 446 -4.53 6.63 -17.93
C ILE A 446 -3.02 6.59 -17.74
N LEU A 447 -2.29 7.16 -18.68
CA LEU A 447 -0.84 7.28 -18.63
C LEU A 447 -0.46 8.75 -18.79
N THR A 448 0.28 9.31 -17.85
CA THR A 448 0.77 10.70 -17.96
C THR A 448 2.28 10.77 -17.90
N VAL A 449 2.84 11.73 -18.64
CA VAL A 449 4.28 12.03 -18.63
C VAL A 449 4.68 12.78 -17.37
N ARG A 450 3.83 13.71 -16.94
CA ARG A 450 3.99 14.54 -15.74
C ARG A 450 2.94 14.19 -14.69
N GLY A 451 3.25 14.51 -13.46
CA GLY A 451 2.35 14.38 -12.32
C GLY A 451 2.82 13.36 -11.30
N GLY A 452 2.59 13.68 -10.05
CA GLY A 452 2.85 12.82 -8.89
C GLY A 452 1.61 12.09 -8.40
N MET A 453 1.70 11.46 -7.24
CA MET A 453 0.58 10.74 -6.59
C MET A 453 -0.61 11.64 -6.22
N THR A 454 -0.40 12.94 -6.18
CA THR A 454 -1.40 13.95 -5.85
C THR A 454 -1.86 14.77 -7.06
N SER A 455 -1.38 14.44 -8.26
CA SER A 455 -1.78 15.09 -9.51
C SER A 455 -3.26 14.87 -9.81
N HIS A 456 -3.84 15.72 -10.63
CA HIS A 456 -5.23 15.59 -11.10
C HIS A 456 -5.50 14.18 -11.66
N ALA A 457 -4.62 13.68 -12.53
CA ALA A 457 -4.75 12.33 -13.09
C ALA A 457 -4.83 11.25 -12.01
N ALA A 458 -3.93 11.30 -11.04
CA ALA A 458 -3.86 10.31 -9.96
C ALA A 458 -5.09 10.35 -9.06
N VAL A 459 -5.51 11.54 -8.64
CA VAL A 459 -6.67 11.72 -7.73
C VAL A 459 -7.97 11.30 -8.41
N VAL A 460 -8.19 11.76 -9.62
CA VAL A 460 -9.43 11.47 -10.38
C VAL A 460 -9.48 9.98 -10.75
N ALA A 461 -8.38 9.41 -11.22
CA ALA A 461 -8.33 7.98 -11.56
C ALA A 461 -8.65 7.09 -10.35
N ARG A 462 -8.10 7.41 -9.17
CA ARG A 462 -8.45 6.68 -7.94
C ARG A 462 -9.92 6.82 -7.57
N GLY A 463 -10.47 8.00 -7.70
CA GLY A 463 -11.89 8.23 -7.47
C GLY A 463 -12.79 7.41 -8.40
N MET A 464 -12.40 7.27 -9.66
CA MET A 464 -13.12 6.49 -10.67
C MET A 464 -12.83 4.98 -10.61
N GLY A 465 -11.81 4.55 -9.88
CA GLY A 465 -11.31 3.17 -9.92
C GLY A 465 -10.67 2.78 -11.25
N THR A 466 -10.16 3.76 -11.98
CA THR A 466 -9.48 3.56 -13.27
C THR A 466 -7.99 3.38 -13.06
N CYS A 467 -7.40 2.40 -13.71
CA CYS A 467 -5.94 2.18 -13.69
C CYS A 467 -5.20 3.44 -14.11
N CYS A 468 -4.18 3.85 -13.37
CA CYS A 468 -3.37 5.01 -13.71
C CYS A 468 -1.89 4.81 -13.39
N VAL A 469 -1.06 5.08 -14.38
CA VAL A 469 0.39 5.20 -14.24
C VAL A 469 0.75 6.65 -14.54
N SER A 470 1.34 7.34 -13.58
CA SER A 470 1.58 8.79 -13.65
C SER A 470 3.06 9.14 -13.57
N GLY A 471 3.45 10.24 -14.21
CA GLY A 471 4.80 10.78 -14.09
C GLY A 471 5.88 9.97 -14.80
N CYS A 472 5.56 9.38 -15.94
CA CYS A 472 6.53 8.66 -16.78
C CYS A 472 7.39 9.64 -17.58
N GLY A 473 8.40 10.22 -16.94
CA GLY A 473 9.29 11.22 -17.53
C GLY A 473 10.18 10.71 -18.69
N GLU A 474 10.24 9.39 -18.88
CA GLU A 474 10.95 8.76 -20.01
C GLU A 474 10.17 8.87 -21.32
N ILE A 475 8.87 9.14 -21.26
CA ILE A 475 8.02 9.31 -22.44
C ILE A 475 8.34 10.63 -23.14
N LYS A 476 8.57 10.55 -24.44
CA LYS A 476 8.61 11.70 -25.33
C LYS A 476 7.29 11.75 -26.09
N ILE A 477 6.40 12.60 -25.66
CA ILE A 477 5.07 12.76 -26.25
C ILE A 477 5.01 13.94 -27.21
N ASP A 478 4.32 13.73 -28.34
CA ASP A 478 3.88 14.76 -29.28
C ASP A 478 2.36 14.63 -29.44
N GLU A 479 1.61 15.44 -28.72
CA GLU A 479 0.14 15.38 -28.71
C GLU A 479 -0.46 15.84 -30.04
N GLU A 480 0.21 16.76 -30.76
CA GLU A 480 -0.24 17.22 -32.10
C GLU A 480 -0.02 16.14 -33.17
N ALA A 481 1.14 15.53 -33.18
CA ALA A 481 1.45 14.43 -34.07
C ALA A 481 0.78 13.10 -33.67
N LYS A 482 0.18 13.06 -32.46
CA LYS A 482 -0.44 11.86 -31.87
C LYS A 482 0.51 10.67 -31.80
N THR A 483 1.69 10.91 -31.27
CA THR A 483 2.72 9.89 -31.06
C THR A 483 3.41 10.03 -29.73
N PHE A 484 3.97 8.93 -29.22
CA PHE A 484 4.94 8.97 -28.14
C PHE A 484 6.01 7.90 -28.30
N GLU A 485 7.17 8.15 -27.73
CA GLU A 485 8.28 7.21 -27.68
C GLU A 485 8.51 6.72 -26.26
N LEU A 486 8.68 5.40 -26.09
CA LEU A 486 9.01 4.77 -24.81
C LEU A 486 9.69 3.41 -25.06
N GLY A 487 10.75 3.13 -24.32
CA GLY A 487 11.44 1.84 -24.38
C GLY A 487 12.02 1.48 -25.74
N GLY A 488 12.35 2.48 -26.56
CA GLY A 488 12.88 2.29 -27.93
C GLY A 488 11.80 2.07 -28.98
N TYR A 489 10.52 2.16 -28.62
CA TYR A 489 9.39 2.03 -29.54
C TYR A 489 8.68 3.37 -29.75
N THR A 490 8.11 3.56 -30.94
CA THR A 490 7.21 4.68 -31.23
C THR A 490 5.78 4.16 -31.32
N PHE A 491 4.89 4.76 -30.56
CA PHE A 491 3.46 4.44 -30.52
C PHE A 491 2.65 5.54 -31.18
N HIS A 492 1.65 5.13 -31.95
CA HIS A 492 0.71 5.99 -32.66
C HIS A 492 -0.70 5.80 -32.07
N GLU A 493 -1.59 6.72 -32.38
CA GLU A 493 -3.00 6.55 -32.06
C GLU A 493 -3.54 5.21 -32.58
N GLY A 494 -4.22 4.46 -31.72
CA GLY A 494 -4.74 3.14 -32.03
C GLY A 494 -3.81 1.96 -31.76
N ASP A 495 -2.53 2.20 -31.46
CA ASP A 495 -1.60 1.15 -31.03
C ASP A 495 -1.97 0.65 -29.62
N TYR A 496 -1.71 -0.64 -29.33
CA TYR A 496 -2.01 -1.23 -28.04
C TYR A 496 -0.86 -1.10 -27.05
N ILE A 497 -1.17 -0.68 -25.84
CA ILE A 497 -0.31 -0.78 -24.67
C ILE A 497 -1.11 -1.33 -23.48
N SER A 498 -0.38 -1.82 -22.49
CA SER A 498 -0.97 -2.28 -21.23
C SER A 498 -0.31 -1.60 -20.04
N LEU A 499 -1.12 -1.23 -19.04
CA LEU A 499 -0.68 -0.54 -17.83
C LEU A 499 -0.95 -1.41 -16.60
N ASP A 500 0.04 -1.55 -15.76
CA ASP A 500 -0.13 -2.09 -14.41
C ASP A 500 -0.11 -0.94 -13.40
N GLY A 501 -1.28 -0.47 -13.03
CA GLY A 501 -1.45 0.62 -12.06
C GLY A 501 -1.06 0.23 -10.62
N THR A 502 -0.87 -1.05 -10.34
CA THR A 502 -0.44 -1.55 -9.03
C THR A 502 1.09 -1.47 -8.88
N THR A 503 1.83 -1.79 -9.95
CA THR A 503 3.30 -1.79 -9.95
C THR A 503 3.92 -0.58 -10.64
N GLY A 504 3.15 0.15 -11.44
CA GLY A 504 3.61 1.25 -12.26
C GLY A 504 4.30 0.82 -13.56
N LYS A 505 4.27 -0.45 -13.91
CA LYS A 505 4.88 -0.97 -15.14
C LYS A 505 4.03 -0.72 -16.36
N ILE A 506 4.68 -0.43 -17.47
CA ILE A 506 4.08 -0.20 -18.79
C ILE A 506 4.56 -1.30 -19.72
N TYR A 507 3.62 -1.95 -20.40
CA TYR A 507 3.89 -3.09 -21.29
C TYR A 507 3.52 -2.76 -22.73
N LYS A 508 4.29 -3.32 -23.66
CA LYS A 508 3.97 -3.30 -25.08
C LYS A 508 2.84 -4.26 -25.40
N GLY A 509 1.88 -3.80 -26.20
CA GLY A 509 0.80 -4.64 -26.74
C GLY A 509 -0.38 -4.83 -25.80
N ASP A 510 -1.26 -5.73 -26.18
CA ASP A 510 -2.54 -6.04 -25.53
C ASP A 510 -2.39 -7.29 -24.63
N ILE A 511 -2.15 -7.08 -23.36
CA ILE A 511 -2.07 -8.17 -22.37
C ILE A 511 -3.48 -8.45 -21.85
N LYS A 512 -3.88 -9.71 -21.83
CA LYS A 512 -5.19 -10.17 -21.34
C LYS A 512 -5.40 -9.77 -19.88
N THR A 513 -6.55 -9.16 -19.61
CA THR A 513 -6.99 -8.79 -18.26
C THR A 513 -8.09 -9.74 -17.75
N VAL A 514 -8.22 -9.82 -16.43
CA VAL A 514 -9.26 -10.57 -15.72
C VAL A 514 -10.04 -9.59 -14.85
N GLU A 515 -11.38 -9.60 -15.00
CA GLU A 515 -12.26 -8.69 -14.25
C GLU A 515 -12.29 -9.01 -12.74
N ALA A 516 -12.51 -7.97 -11.93
CA ALA A 516 -12.67 -8.09 -10.49
C ALA A 516 -13.97 -8.82 -10.13
N SER A 517 -13.90 -9.68 -9.11
CA SER A 517 -15.08 -10.37 -8.55
C SER A 517 -15.21 -10.06 -7.06
N VAL A 518 -16.35 -9.50 -6.67
CA VAL A 518 -16.67 -9.09 -5.28
C VAL A 518 -17.71 -10.00 -4.60
N GLY A 519 -17.93 -11.20 -5.12
CA GLY A 519 -18.87 -12.17 -4.58
C GLY A 519 -18.24 -13.24 -3.68
N GLY A 520 -19.03 -14.23 -3.26
CA GLY A 520 -18.54 -15.41 -2.54
C GLY A 520 -17.91 -15.09 -1.18
N ASP A 521 -16.70 -15.57 -0.97
CA ASP A 521 -15.99 -15.41 0.30
C ASP A 521 -15.67 -13.94 0.64
N PHE A 522 -15.44 -13.09 -0.36
CA PHE A 522 -15.32 -11.65 -0.15
C PHE A 522 -16.59 -11.07 0.50
N GLY A 523 -17.76 -11.45 0.00
CA GLY A 523 -19.05 -11.04 0.57
C GLY A 523 -19.23 -11.52 2.01
N ARG A 524 -18.76 -12.73 2.34
CA ARG A 524 -18.79 -13.26 3.71
C ARG A 524 -17.95 -12.43 4.66
N VAL A 525 -16.72 -12.10 4.28
CA VAL A 525 -15.83 -11.27 5.09
C VAL A 525 -16.40 -9.87 5.29
N MET A 526 -16.99 -9.29 4.25
CA MET A 526 -17.65 -7.97 4.36
C MET A 526 -18.88 -8.01 5.28
N ALA A 527 -19.65 -9.07 5.26
CA ALA A 527 -20.77 -9.25 6.19
C ALA A 527 -20.31 -9.35 7.65
N TRP A 528 -19.24 -10.08 7.90
CA TRP A 528 -18.62 -10.10 9.24
C TRP A 528 -18.10 -8.71 9.66
N ALA A 529 -17.42 -8.01 8.76
CA ALA A 529 -16.93 -6.65 9.03
C ALA A 529 -18.08 -5.71 9.41
N ASP A 530 -19.21 -5.75 8.69
CA ASP A 530 -20.39 -4.94 9.01
C ASP A 530 -21.00 -5.28 10.37
N GLN A 531 -20.92 -6.54 10.78
CA GLN A 531 -21.41 -6.98 12.08
C GLN A 531 -20.57 -6.41 13.25
N PHE A 532 -19.25 -6.26 13.06
CA PHE A 532 -18.35 -5.87 14.15
C PHE A 532 -18.01 -4.38 14.19
N ARG A 533 -18.09 -3.67 13.08
CA ARG A 533 -17.76 -2.24 13.03
C ARG A 533 -18.77 -1.39 13.81
N LYS A 534 -18.28 -0.31 14.39
CA LYS A 534 -19.11 0.75 15.01
C LYS A 534 -19.24 1.96 14.09
N LEU A 535 -18.17 2.31 13.38
CA LEU A 535 -18.19 3.38 12.39
C LEU A 535 -19.09 3.03 11.20
N SER A 536 -19.95 3.94 10.82
CA SER A 536 -20.59 3.92 9.51
C SER A 536 -19.58 4.25 8.43
N VAL A 537 -19.76 3.70 7.25
CA VAL A 537 -18.90 3.97 6.10
C VAL A 537 -19.73 4.59 4.98
N ARG A 538 -19.39 5.84 4.68
CA ARG A 538 -19.99 6.62 3.58
C ARG A 538 -18.99 6.74 2.42
N THR A 539 -19.42 7.30 1.33
CA THR A 539 -18.59 7.54 0.15
C THR A 539 -18.53 9.04 -0.20
N ASN A 540 -17.42 9.40 -0.85
CA ASN A 540 -17.29 10.67 -1.55
C ASN A 540 -17.72 10.43 -3.01
N ALA A 541 -18.84 10.96 -3.43
CA ALA A 541 -19.39 10.77 -4.76
C ALA A 541 -20.11 12.00 -5.25
N ASP A 542 -19.90 12.34 -6.50
CA ASP A 542 -20.40 13.55 -7.14
C ASP A 542 -21.30 13.23 -8.34
N THR A 543 -21.41 11.96 -8.71
CA THR A 543 -22.23 11.46 -9.84
C THR A 543 -23.12 10.29 -9.40
N PRO A 544 -24.27 10.08 -10.10
CA PRO A 544 -25.11 8.91 -9.84
C PRO A 544 -24.40 7.57 -10.07
N ALA A 545 -23.51 7.49 -11.06
CA ALA A 545 -22.76 6.29 -11.37
C ALA A 545 -21.82 5.90 -10.23
N ASP A 546 -21.07 6.86 -9.69
CA ASP A 546 -20.19 6.63 -8.55
C ASP A 546 -20.98 6.24 -7.31
N THR A 547 -22.14 6.87 -7.11
CA THR A 547 -23.03 6.57 -6.00
C THR A 547 -23.55 5.14 -6.06
N LEU A 548 -24.03 4.70 -7.22
CA LEU A 548 -24.49 3.31 -7.43
C LEU A 548 -23.37 2.29 -7.20
N ASN A 549 -22.18 2.58 -7.69
CA ASN A 549 -21.02 1.72 -7.48
C ASN A 549 -20.64 1.62 -5.99
N ALA A 550 -20.61 2.75 -5.30
CA ALA A 550 -20.31 2.80 -3.87
C ALA A 550 -21.36 2.06 -3.03
N VAL A 551 -22.63 2.25 -3.33
CA VAL A 551 -23.74 1.52 -2.65
C VAL A 551 -23.60 0.01 -2.88
N ARG A 552 -23.26 -0.42 -4.09
CA ARG A 552 -22.97 -1.82 -4.40
C ARG A 552 -21.80 -2.36 -3.57
N LEU A 553 -20.79 -1.55 -3.30
CA LEU A 553 -19.63 -1.88 -2.46
C LEU A 553 -19.91 -1.74 -0.96
N GLY A 554 -21.14 -1.35 -0.58
CA GLY A 554 -21.60 -1.30 0.79
C GLY A 554 -21.59 0.07 1.46
N ALA A 555 -21.48 1.16 0.71
CA ALA A 555 -21.60 2.50 1.26
C ALA A 555 -23.00 2.76 1.86
N GLU A 556 -23.04 3.38 3.03
CA GLU A 556 -24.27 3.66 3.77
C GLU A 556 -24.84 5.04 3.49
N GLY A 557 -24.17 5.80 2.63
CA GLY A 557 -24.56 7.14 2.23
C GLY A 557 -23.40 7.89 1.58
N ILE A 558 -23.61 9.16 1.30
CA ILE A 558 -22.58 10.06 0.81
C ILE A 558 -22.15 10.99 1.95
N GLY A 559 -20.87 10.95 2.30
CA GLY A 559 -20.26 11.83 3.30
C GLY A 559 -19.75 13.14 2.70
N LEU A 560 -19.49 13.16 1.40
CA LEU A 560 -19.08 14.35 0.65
C LEU A 560 -19.60 14.29 -0.78
N CYS A 561 -20.49 15.20 -1.11
CA CYS A 561 -20.87 15.53 -2.48
C CYS A 561 -20.34 16.94 -2.79
N ARG A 562 -19.39 17.03 -3.71
CA ARG A 562 -18.73 18.27 -4.13
C ARG A 562 -19.50 18.89 -5.27
N THR A 563 -20.20 19.98 -5.01
CA THR A 563 -21.12 20.59 -5.98
C THR A 563 -20.40 21.27 -7.15
N GLU A 564 -19.14 21.69 -6.96
CA GLU A 564 -18.31 22.26 -8.03
C GLU A 564 -18.13 21.30 -9.21
N HIS A 565 -18.03 20.01 -8.98
CA HIS A 565 -17.88 19.02 -10.04
C HIS A 565 -19.10 18.91 -10.95
N MET A 566 -20.25 19.37 -10.49
CA MET A 566 -21.47 19.42 -11.28
C MET A 566 -21.48 20.56 -12.31
N PHE A 567 -20.49 21.48 -12.26
CA PHE A 567 -20.45 22.67 -13.12
C PHE A 567 -19.46 22.56 -14.29
N PHE A 568 -18.62 21.53 -14.34
CA PHE A 568 -17.60 21.39 -15.37
C PHE A 568 -18.09 20.76 -16.69
N GLY A 569 -19.35 20.32 -16.79
CA GLY A 569 -19.90 19.80 -18.03
C GLY A 569 -19.95 20.87 -19.14
N GLU A 570 -19.78 20.46 -20.40
CA GLU A 570 -19.74 21.35 -21.59
C GLU A 570 -20.97 22.24 -21.69
N ASP A 571 -22.13 21.73 -21.28
CA ASP A 571 -23.40 22.44 -21.28
C ASP A 571 -23.58 23.38 -20.08
N ARG A 572 -22.71 23.27 -19.07
CA ARG A 572 -22.84 23.97 -17.78
C ARG A 572 -21.75 25.02 -17.57
N ILE A 573 -20.54 24.75 -17.99
CA ILE A 573 -19.40 25.65 -17.78
C ILE A 573 -19.62 27.04 -18.35
N PRO A 574 -20.28 27.28 -19.54
CA PRO A 574 -20.59 28.59 -20.00
C PRO A 574 -21.55 29.36 -19.08
N LYS A 575 -22.44 28.64 -18.41
CA LYS A 575 -23.45 29.25 -17.52
C LYS A 575 -22.85 29.72 -16.20
N ILE A 576 -21.91 28.95 -15.64
CA ILE A 576 -21.21 29.39 -14.44
C ILE A 576 -20.26 30.54 -14.74
N ARG A 577 -19.66 30.56 -15.91
CA ARG A 577 -18.82 31.67 -16.40
C ARG A 577 -19.65 32.96 -16.53
N LYS A 578 -20.87 32.86 -17.03
CA LYS A 578 -21.83 34.01 -17.04
C LYS A 578 -22.13 34.51 -15.65
N MET A 579 -22.39 33.65 -14.71
CA MET A 579 -22.61 33.98 -13.31
C MET A 579 -21.43 34.78 -12.74
N ILE A 580 -20.21 34.27 -12.95
CA ILE A 580 -18.97 34.86 -12.47
C ILE A 580 -18.73 36.26 -13.05
N LEU A 581 -19.02 36.47 -14.34
CA LEU A 581 -18.86 37.75 -15.04
C LEU A 581 -20.02 38.73 -14.81
N SER A 582 -21.06 38.33 -14.12
CA SER A 582 -22.19 39.21 -13.82
C SER A 582 -21.79 40.40 -12.96
N LYS A 583 -22.20 41.59 -13.33
CA LYS A 583 -21.88 42.84 -12.64
C LYS A 583 -22.93 43.25 -11.61
N THR A 584 -24.15 42.77 -11.74
CA THR A 584 -25.29 43.06 -10.85
C THR A 584 -25.85 41.77 -10.24
N VAL A 585 -26.58 41.94 -9.12
CA VAL A 585 -27.28 40.83 -8.46
C VAL A 585 -28.31 40.22 -9.40
N GLU A 586 -29.08 41.03 -10.14
CA GLU A 586 -30.09 40.57 -11.07
C GLU A 586 -29.49 39.70 -12.20
N GLN A 587 -28.39 40.15 -12.77
CA GLN A 587 -27.67 39.38 -13.79
C GLN A 587 -27.16 38.03 -13.22
N ARG A 588 -26.66 38.04 -12.00
CA ARG A 588 -26.18 36.86 -11.32
C ARG A 588 -27.32 35.90 -11.02
N GLU A 589 -28.42 36.37 -10.51
CA GLU A 589 -29.60 35.57 -10.24
C GLU A 589 -30.17 34.95 -11.52
N ALA A 590 -30.15 35.64 -12.64
CA ALA A 590 -30.59 35.13 -13.94
C ALA A 590 -29.71 33.97 -14.42
N ALA A 591 -28.39 34.12 -14.29
CA ALA A 591 -27.43 33.03 -14.60
C ALA A 591 -27.59 31.82 -13.65
N LEU A 592 -27.79 32.09 -12.37
CA LEU A 592 -28.01 31.04 -11.37
C LEU A 592 -29.35 30.31 -11.58
N ALA A 593 -30.37 30.96 -12.09
CA ALA A 593 -31.64 30.30 -12.43
C ALA A 593 -31.49 29.22 -13.51
N GLU A 594 -30.59 29.44 -14.45
CA GLU A 594 -30.23 28.41 -15.44
C GLU A 594 -29.45 27.24 -14.81
N LEU A 595 -28.50 27.53 -13.94
CA LEU A 595 -27.72 26.50 -13.21
C LEU A 595 -28.56 25.68 -12.23
N LEU A 596 -29.61 26.29 -11.66
CA LEU A 596 -30.53 25.65 -10.73
C LEU A 596 -31.13 24.35 -11.32
N GLN A 597 -31.54 24.38 -12.58
CA GLN A 597 -32.17 23.21 -13.23
C GLN A 597 -31.19 22.04 -13.36
N PHE A 598 -29.96 22.34 -13.68
CA PHE A 598 -28.90 21.31 -13.75
C PHE A 598 -28.58 20.70 -12.38
N GLN A 599 -28.34 21.52 -11.38
CA GLN A 599 -28.08 21.05 -10.02
C GLN A 599 -29.27 20.27 -9.43
N LYS A 600 -30.48 20.75 -9.62
CA LYS A 600 -31.68 20.05 -9.16
C LYS A 600 -31.78 18.66 -9.81
N ALA A 601 -31.56 18.56 -11.11
CA ALA A 601 -31.59 17.29 -11.83
C ALA A 601 -30.50 16.32 -11.32
N ASP A 602 -29.29 16.84 -11.07
CA ASP A 602 -28.20 16.06 -10.51
C ASP A 602 -28.52 15.53 -9.12
N PHE A 603 -29.00 16.40 -8.23
CA PHE A 603 -29.41 15.99 -6.88
C PHE A 603 -30.56 14.99 -6.89
N LYS A 604 -31.52 15.15 -7.77
CA LYS A 604 -32.60 14.15 -7.93
C LYS A 604 -32.02 12.78 -8.27
N ALA A 605 -31.14 12.72 -9.26
CA ALA A 605 -30.50 11.48 -9.66
C ALA A 605 -29.65 10.86 -8.53
N MET A 606 -28.96 11.68 -7.76
CA MET A 606 -28.20 11.25 -6.59
C MET A 606 -29.10 10.68 -5.49
N TYR A 607 -30.19 11.36 -5.14
CA TYR A 607 -31.15 10.86 -4.13
C TYR A 607 -31.86 9.59 -4.58
N GLU A 608 -32.18 9.45 -5.85
CA GLU A 608 -32.75 8.22 -6.42
C GLU A 608 -31.75 7.06 -6.30
N ALA A 609 -30.47 7.29 -6.62
CA ALA A 609 -29.41 6.29 -6.50
C ALA A 609 -29.16 5.86 -5.04
N LEU A 610 -29.37 6.77 -4.10
CA LEU A 610 -29.17 6.54 -2.66
C LEU A 610 -30.34 5.76 -2.01
N GLU A 611 -31.51 5.75 -2.59
CA GLU A 611 -32.68 5.03 -2.06
C GLU A 611 -32.98 5.33 -0.58
N GLY A 612 -32.93 6.60 -0.18
CA GLY A 612 -33.14 7.05 1.19
C GLY A 612 -31.91 7.13 2.09
N ARG A 613 -30.75 6.68 1.60
CA ARG A 613 -29.48 6.85 2.34
C ARG A 613 -29.11 8.33 2.41
N PRO A 614 -28.41 8.77 3.49
CA PRO A 614 -28.07 10.19 3.67
C PRO A 614 -27.03 10.67 2.65
N MET A 615 -27.12 11.96 2.32
CA MET A 615 -26.13 12.65 1.51
C MET A 615 -25.77 13.98 2.15
N THR A 616 -24.47 14.16 2.41
CA THR A 616 -23.92 15.47 2.83
C THR A 616 -23.49 16.24 1.59
N VAL A 617 -24.17 17.36 1.34
CA VAL A 617 -23.92 18.23 0.18
C VAL A 617 -23.03 19.38 0.62
N ARG A 618 -21.84 19.47 0.08
CA ARG A 618 -20.94 20.60 0.29
C ARG A 618 -21.26 21.68 -0.73
N TYR A 619 -21.54 22.88 -0.25
CA TYR A 619 -21.75 24.04 -1.10
C TYR A 619 -20.45 24.46 -1.79
N LEU A 620 -20.57 25.28 -2.82
CA LEU A 620 -19.47 25.71 -3.68
C LEU A 620 -18.24 26.10 -2.86
N ASP A 621 -17.12 25.43 -3.08
CA ASP A 621 -15.91 25.59 -2.31
C ASP A 621 -14.76 26.27 -3.06
N PRO A 622 -14.40 25.91 -4.31
CA PRO A 622 -13.22 26.49 -4.95
C PRO A 622 -13.40 27.96 -5.33
N PRO A 623 -12.28 28.70 -5.46
CA PRO A 623 -12.30 30.06 -5.94
C PRO A 623 -12.86 30.17 -7.36
N LEU A 624 -13.47 31.29 -7.70
CA LEU A 624 -14.12 31.48 -8.99
C LEU A 624 -13.17 31.44 -10.20
N HIS A 625 -11.88 31.70 -10.00
CA HIS A 625 -10.90 31.64 -11.08
C HIS A 625 -10.71 30.21 -11.65
N GLU A 626 -11.06 29.18 -10.92
CA GLU A 626 -10.99 27.79 -11.42
C GLU A 626 -11.98 27.50 -12.55
N PHE A 627 -13.05 28.29 -12.67
CA PHE A 627 -14.08 28.14 -13.70
C PHE A 627 -13.89 29.03 -14.92
N VAL A 628 -13.06 30.05 -14.80
CA VAL A 628 -12.90 31.04 -15.90
C VAL A 628 -12.00 30.48 -17.00
N PRO A 629 -12.28 30.87 -18.28
CA PRO A 629 -11.50 30.38 -19.40
C PRO A 629 -10.08 30.96 -19.41
N THR A 630 -9.12 30.18 -19.85
CA THR A 630 -7.76 30.61 -20.11
C THR A 630 -7.46 30.65 -21.61
N ASP A 631 -8.21 29.89 -22.39
CA ASP A 631 -8.07 29.84 -23.83
C ASP A 631 -8.65 31.07 -24.51
N PRO A 632 -7.95 31.71 -25.47
CA PRO A 632 -8.42 32.90 -26.18
C PRO A 632 -9.73 32.71 -26.96
N GLU A 633 -9.99 31.54 -27.50
CA GLU A 633 -11.23 31.24 -28.24
C GLU A 633 -12.42 31.18 -27.31
N ASP A 634 -12.28 30.53 -26.15
CA ASP A 634 -13.28 30.48 -25.11
C ASP A 634 -13.59 31.88 -24.52
N ILE A 635 -12.55 32.69 -24.32
CA ILE A 635 -12.70 34.07 -23.89
C ILE A 635 -13.50 34.87 -24.91
N ALA A 636 -13.18 34.73 -26.21
CA ALA A 636 -13.90 35.43 -27.30
C ALA A 636 -15.38 34.95 -27.38
N ALA A 637 -15.63 33.64 -27.25
CA ALA A 637 -16.98 33.09 -27.25
C ALA A 637 -17.81 33.63 -26.08
N LEU A 638 -17.22 33.64 -24.88
CA LEU A 638 -17.87 34.17 -23.69
C LEU A 638 -18.14 35.69 -23.78
N ALA A 639 -17.19 36.44 -24.33
CA ALA A 639 -17.36 37.88 -24.56
C ALA A 639 -18.56 38.17 -25.50
N LYS A 640 -18.66 37.42 -26.59
CA LYS A 640 -19.77 37.51 -27.55
C LYS A 640 -21.11 37.18 -26.89
N ASP A 641 -21.16 36.08 -26.12
CA ASP A 641 -22.37 35.61 -25.45
C ASP A 641 -22.87 36.62 -24.37
N MET A 642 -21.96 37.29 -23.69
CA MET A 642 -22.26 38.28 -22.68
C MET A 642 -22.35 39.73 -23.20
N ASN A 643 -22.16 39.94 -24.48
CA ASN A 643 -22.12 41.26 -25.11
C ASN A 643 -21.08 42.19 -24.44
N LEU A 644 -19.90 41.63 -24.16
CA LEU A 644 -18.73 42.31 -23.61
C LEU A 644 -17.59 42.30 -24.62
N THR A 645 -16.58 43.13 -24.42
CA THR A 645 -15.35 43.06 -25.20
C THR A 645 -14.45 41.92 -24.67
N VAL A 646 -13.55 41.41 -25.51
CA VAL A 646 -12.56 40.38 -25.11
C VAL A 646 -11.66 40.93 -23.99
N GLU A 647 -11.30 42.21 -24.07
CA GLU A 647 -10.49 42.89 -23.07
C GLU A 647 -11.20 43.00 -21.71
N GLU A 648 -12.50 43.25 -21.69
CA GLU A 648 -13.29 43.28 -20.45
C GLU A 648 -13.37 41.90 -19.80
N VAL A 649 -13.60 40.84 -20.57
CA VAL A 649 -13.64 39.48 -20.07
C VAL A 649 -12.28 39.08 -19.54
N LYS A 650 -11.22 39.32 -20.30
CA LYS A 650 -9.85 39.03 -19.88
C LYS A 650 -9.46 39.77 -18.61
N ALA A 651 -9.77 41.06 -18.50
CA ALA A 651 -9.48 41.84 -17.31
C ALA A 651 -10.22 41.30 -16.08
N THR A 652 -11.45 40.84 -16.24
CA THR A 652 -12.21 40.24 -15.14
C THR A 652 -11.60 38.91 -14.72
N CYS A 653 -11.23 38.02 -15.67
CA CYS A 653 -10.57 36.75 -15.39
C CYS A 653 -9.21 36.96 -14.67
N ASP A 654 -8.42 37.91 -15.17
CA ASP A 654 -7.14 38.26 -14.55
C ASP A 654 -7.30 38.80 -13.13
N SER A 655 -8.37 39.55 -12.87
CA SER A 655 -8.67 40.12 -11.55
C SER A 655 -9.08 39.07 -10.52
N LEU A 656 -9.57 37.91 -10.97
CA LEU A 656 -9.97 36.79 -10.12
C LEU A 656 -8.79 35.86 -9.77
N HIS A 657 -7.69 35.99 -10.46
CA HIS A 657 -6.50 35.17 -10.21
C HIS A 657 -5.96 35.45 -8.81
N GLU A 658 -5.81 34.42 -8.02
CA GLU A 658 -5.32 34.50 -6.65
C GLU A 658 -3.90 33.95 -6.54
N PHE A 659 -3.03 34.65 -5.79
CA PHE A 659 -1.66 34.19 -5.52
C PHE A 659 -1.62 32.92 -4.67
N ASN A 660 -2.59 32.78 -3.76
CA ASN A 660 -2.76 31.62 -2.93
C ASN A 660 -4.25 31.19 -2.89
N PRO A 661 -4.67 30.40 -3.88
CA PRO A 661 -6.08 30.01 -3.99
C PRO A 661 -6.64 29.29 -2.77
N MET A 662 -5.79 28.51 -2.08
CA MET A 662 -6.20 27.77 -0.90
C MET A 662 -6.65 28.66 0.25
N MET A 663 -6.05 29.84 0.40
CA MET A 663 -6.35 30.82 1.45
C MET A 663 -7.17 32.02 0.96
N GLY A 664 -7.67 31.97 -0.27
CA GLY A 664 -8.30 33.07 -0.95
C GLY A 664 -9.82 33.18 -0.78
N HIS A 665 -10.43 33.75 -1.79
CA HIS A 665 -11.87 34.00 -1.85
C HIS A 665 -12.61 32.74 -2.32
N ARG A 666 -12.87 31.84 -1.40
CA ARG A 666 -13.52 30.56 -1.64
C ARG A 666 -14.45 30.15 -0.49
N GLY A 667 -15.22 29.10 -0.68
CA GLY A 667 -16.04 28.46 0.36
C GLY A 667 -17.09 29.40 0.93
N CYS A 668 -17.22 29.46 2.23
CA CYS A 668 -18.17 30.35 2.92
C CYS A 668 -17.91 31.83 2.63
N ARG A 669 -16.68 32.20 2.28
CA ARG A 669 -16.35 33.59 1.92
C ARG A 669 -17.07 34.02 0.63
N LEU A 670 -17.18 33.09 -0.35
CA LEU A 670 -18.01 33.33 -1.55
C LEU A 670 -19.49 33.42 -1.18
N ALA A 671 -19.98 32.57 -0.29
CA ALA A 671 -21.37 32.58 0.13
C ALA A 671 -21.74 33.85 0.91
N VAL A 672 -20.79 34.44 1.61
CA VAL A 672 -20.99 35.77 2.27
C VAL A 672 -20.99 36.88 1.24
N THR A 673 -20.07 36.91 0.28
CA THR A 673 -19.97 37.93 -0.76
C THR A 673 -21.11 37.83 -1.79
N TYR A 674 -21.46 36.60 -2.17
CA TYR A 674 -22.51 36.30 -3.17
C TYR A 674 -23.55 35.33 -2.62
N PRO A 675 -24.38 35.71 -1.69
CA PRO A 675 -25.34 34.81 -1.02
C PRO A 675 -26.35 34.18 -2.00
N GLU A 676 -26.49 34.71 -3.19
CA GLU A 676 -27.36 34.19 -4.24
C GLU A 676 -26.94 32.77 -4.66
N ILE A 677 -25.67 32.47 -4.60
CA ILE A 677 -25.12 31.13 -4.90
C ILE A 677 -25.67 30.11 -3.89
N ALA A 678 -25.55 30.41 -2.61
CA ALA A 678 -26.09 29.56 -1.54
C ALA A 678 -27.63 29.45 -1.63
N LYS A 679 -28.30 30.50 -1.99
CA LYS A 679 -29.78 30.48 -2.22
C LYS A 679 -30.15 29.51 -3.32
N MET A 680 -29.46 29.58 -4.46
CA MET A 680 -29.67 28.66 -5.59
C MET A 680 -29.42 27.21 -5.20
N GLN A 681 -28.28 26.94 -4.58
CA GLN A 681 -27.92 25.58 -4.16
C GLN A 681 -28.92 25.00 -3.14
N THR A 682 -29.38 25.79 -2.20
CA THR A 682 -30.39 25.38 -1.21
C THR A 682 -31.73 25.03 -1.90
N ARG A 683 -32.15 25.85 -2.84
CA ARG A 683 -33.36 25.53 -3.61
C ARG A 683 -33.21 24.24 -4.40
N ALA A 684 -32.10 24.06 -5.06
CA ALA A 684 -31.80 22.82 -5.82
C ALA A 684 -31.84 21.57 -4.95
N VAL A 685 -31.17 21.59 -3.80
CA VAL A 685 -31.14 20.46 -2.84
C VAL A 685 -32.55 20.18 -2.30
N MET A 686 -33.24 21.20 -1.81
CA MET A 686 -34.53 21.01 -1.16
C MET A 686 -35.62 20.58 -2.14
N GLU A 687 -35.68 21.19 -3.33
CA GLU A 687 -36.63 20.77 -4.37
C GLU A 687 -36.40 19.36 -4.82
N ALA A 688 -35.14 18.97 -5.08
CA ALA A 688 -34.75 17.61 -5.47
C ALA A 688 -35.13 16.57 -4.39
N ALA A 689 -34.75 16.86 -3.14
CA ALA A 689 -35.02 15.95 -2.01
C ALA A 689 -36.53 15.75 -1.78
N ILE A 690 -37.31 16.84 -1.79
CA ILE A 690 -38.75 16.77 -1.58
C ILE A 690 -39.45 16.01 -2.73
N GLU A 691 -39.08 16.30 -3.97
CA GLU A 691 -39.66 15.64 -5.14
C GLU A 691 -39.37 14.12 -5.12
N VAL A 692 -38.12 13.71 -4.85
CA VAL A 692 -37.77 12.28 -4.78
C VAL A 692 -38.46 11.60 -3.61
N ALA A 693 -38.55 12.23 -2.45
CA ALA A 693 -39.26 11.69 -1.30
C ALA A 693 -40.76 11.47 -1.62
N GLN A 694 -41.38 12.41 -2.30
CA GLN A 694 -42.80 12.29 -2.71
C GLN A 694 -43.01 11.25 -3.82
N GLU A 695 -42.12 11.19 -4.80
CA GLU A 695 -42.22 10.26 -5.93
C GLU A 695 -41.91 8.81 -5.56
N LYS A 696 -40.91 8.58 -4.71
CA LYS A 696 -40.37 7.27 -4.38
C LYS A 696 -40.74 6.78 -2.98
N GLY A 697 -41.23 7.65 -2.10
CA GLY A 697 -41.56 7.30 -0.72
C GLY A 697 -40.33 7.11 0.20
N TYR A 698 -39.19 7.62 -0.17
CA TYR A 698 -38.00 7.58 0.66
C TYR A 698 -38.05 8.58 1.80
N ASP A 699 -37.47 8.23 2.95
CA ASP A 699 -37.27 9.14 4.08
C ASP A 699 -35.93 9.86 3.88
N ILE A 700 -35.97 11.07 3.33
CA ILE A 700 -34.80 11.88 2.99
C ILE A 700 -34.67 13.03 3.96
N VAL A 701 -33.50 13.14 4.58
CA VAL A 701 -33.11 14.29 5.42
C VAL A 701 -31.84 14.89 4.83
N PRO A 702 -31.95 15.97 4.05
CA PRO A 702 -30.77 16.63 3.47
C PRO A 702 -29.78 17.10 4.53
N GLU A 703 -28.52 16.87 4.29
CA GLU A 703 -27.42 17.35 5.11
C GLU A 703 -26.63 18.39 4.28
N ILE A 704 -26.74 19.65 4.69
CA ILE A 704 -26.12 20.78 3.99
C ILE A 704 -24.88 21.20 4.75
N MET A 705 -23.75 21.21 4.06
CA MET A 705 -22.45 21.48 4.65
C MET A 705 -21.82 22.75 4.08
N ILE A 706 -21.50 23.69 4.96
CA ILE A 706 -20.85 24.96 4.60
C ILE A 706 -19.33 24.78 4.76
N PRO A 707 -18.55 24.92 3.69
CA PRO A 707 -17.11 24.73 3.73
C PRO A 707 -16.37 25.96 4.24
N LEU A 708 -15.13 25.75 4.69
CA LEU A 708 -14.14 26.79 5.00
C LEU A 708 -14.52 27.76 6.13
N VAL A 709 -15.38 27.33 7.04
CA VAL A 709 -15.80 28.14 8.18
C VAL A 709 -14.67 28.27 9.20
N GLY A 710 -14.31 29.47 9.56
CA GLY A 710 -13.32 29.77 10.61
C GLY A 710 -13.92 30.55 11.80
N GLU A 711 -15.11 31.11 11.64
CA GLU A 711 -15.79 31.93 12.63
C GLU A 711 -17.28 31.56 12.71
N LYS A 712 -17.81 31.46 13.91
CA LYS A 712 -19.25 31.19 14.14
C LYS A 712 -20.17 32.10 13.33
N LYS A 713 -19.84 33.38 13.24
CA LYS A 713 -20.67 34.37 12.53
C LYS A 713 -20.71 34.17 11.02
N GLU A 714 -19.66 33.64 10.43
CA GLU A 714 -19.65 33.22 9.02
C GLU A 714 -20.70 32.11 8.79
N LEU A 715 -20.68 31.08 9.64
CA LEU A 715 -21.64 29.99 9.55
C LEU A 715 -23.07 30.50 9.77
N LYS A 716 -23.28 31.33 10.80
CA LYS A 716 -24.60 31.87 11.07
C LYS A 716 -25.16 32.68 9.91
N PHE A 717 -24.34 33.53 9.29
CA PHE A 717 -24.75 34.32 8.13
C PHE A 717 -25.21 33.45 6.98
N VAL A 718 -24.42 32.44 6.60
CA VAL A 718 -24.77 31.52 5.51
C VAL A 718 -25.94 30.61 5.90
N LYS A 719 -25.97 30.12 7.14
CA LYS A 719 -27.08 29.33 7.66
C LYS A 719 -28.42 30.09 7.59
N ASP A 720 -28.46 31.36 7.98
CA ASP A 720 -29.67 32.16 7.92
C ASP A 720 -30.20 32.27 6.49
N VAL A 721 -29.32 32.44 5.51
CA VAL A 721 -29.65 32.45 4.08
C VAL A 721 -30.22 31.10 3.64
N VAL A 722 -29.58 30.00 4.04
CA VAL A 722 -30.00 28.63 3.71
C VAL A 722 -31.38 28.33 4.32
N VAL A 723 -31.57 28.64 5.59
CA VAL A 723 -32.87 28.42 6.28
C VAL A 723 -33.99 29.17 5.62
N GLU A 724 -33.79 30.46 5.28
CA GLU A 724 -34.81 31.28 4.60
C GLU A 724 -35.30 30.56 3.33
N VAL A 725 -34.37 30.12 2.47
CA VAL A 725 -34.71 29.45 1.20
C VAL A 725 -35.31 28.06 1.43
N ALA A 726 -34.74 27.29 2.34
CA ALA A 726 -35.25 25.96 2.66
C ALA A 726 -36.70 26.00 3.16
N GLU A 727 -37.00 26.88 4.09
CA GLU A 727 -38.38 27.08 4.62
C GLU A 727 -39.34 27.56 3.54
N GLN A 728 -38.88 28.43 2.66
CA GLN A 728 -39.69 28.90 1.51
C GLN A 728 -40.00 27.72 0.58
N VAL A 729 -39.05 26.90 0.21
CA VAL A 729 -39.25 25.75 -0.66
C VAL A 729 -40.18 24.70 -0.02
N LYS A 730 -40.00 24.43 1.27
CA LYS A 730 -40.92 23.56 2.03
C LYS A 730 -42.36 24.06 1.95
N LYS A 731 -42.56 25.34 2.12
CA LYS A 731 -43.88 25.97 2.04
C LYS A 731 -44.47 25.87 0.63
N GLU A 732 -43.66 26.19 -0.39
CA GLU A 732 -44.09 26.10 -1.80
C GLU A 732 -44.46 24.65 -2.21
N LYS A 733 -43.76 23.65 -1.70
CA LYS A 733 -43.97 22.23 -1.97
C LYS A 733 -44.93 21.55 -1.00
N ASN A 734 -45.46 22.27 -0.03
CA ASN A 734 -46.29 21.74 1.04
C ASN A 734 -45.64 20.50 1.72
N SER A 735 -44.39 20.65 2.16
CA SER A 735 -43.58 19.61 2.79
C SER A 735 -43.14 20.02 4.20
N ASP A 736 -43.07 19.04 5.07
CA ASP A 736 -42.50 19.16 6.43
C ASP A 736 -41.12 18.53 6.57
N MET A 737 -40.43 18.35 5.43
CA MET A 737 -39.11 17.71 5.39
C MET A 737 -38.11 18.30 6.37
N GLN A 738 -37.46 17.43 7.14
CA GLN A 738 -36.38 17.85 8.02
C GLN A 738 -35.07 17.94 7.21
N TYR A 739 -34.21 18.83 7.62
CA TYR A 739 -32.87 18.98 7.06
C TYR A 739 -31.89 19.42 8.14
N HIS A 740 -30.59 19.16 7.93
CA HIS A 740 -29.53 19.58 8.85
C HIS A 740 -28.54 20.48 8.13
N ILE A 741 -28.07 21.50 8.86
CA ILE A 741 -27.02 22.41 8.40
C ILE A 741 -25.83 22.25 9.32
N GLY A 742 -24.72 21.83 8.76
CA GLY A 742 -23.46 21.69 9.46
C GLY A 742 -22.30 22.34 8.74
N THR A 743 -21.12 22.07 9.19
CA THR A 743 -19.91 22.67 8.61
C THR A 743 -18.80 21.63 8.42
N MET A 744 -17.93 21.92 7.47
CA MET A 744 -16.65 21.25 7.37
C MET A 744 -15.66 21.90 8.35
N ILE A 745 -15.07 21.11 9.23
CA ILE A 745 -13.96 21.53 10.07
C ILE A 745 -12.67 21.26 9.32
N GLU A 746 -12.09 22.27 8.76
CA GLU A 746 -10.91 22.20 7.91
C GLU A 746 -9.91 23.35 8.13
N ILE A 747 -10.29 24.31 8.94
CA ILE A 747 -9.43 25.41 9.37
C ILE A 747 -9.04 25.17 10.84
N PRO A 748 -7.76 25.25 11.20
CA PRO A 748 -7.32 25.06 12.59
C PRO A 748 -8.07 25.94 13.61
N ARG A 749 -8.38 27.19 13.26
CA ARG A 749 -9.19 28.07 14.11
C ARG A 749 -10.58 27.50 14.38
N ALA A 750 -11.20 26.88 13.40
CA ALA A 750 -12.51 26.23 13.59
C ALA A 750 -12.43 25.07 14.61
N ALA A 751 -11.39 24.27 14.57
CA ALA A 751 -11.16 23.21 15.55
C ALA A 751 -10.95 23.77 16.97
N LEU A 752 -10.18 24.85 17.10
CA LEU A 752 -9.93 25.53 18.36
C LEU A 752 -11.17 26.18 18.98
N THR A 753 -12.13 26.61 18.14
CA THR A 753 -13.38 27.28 18.57
C THR A 753 -14.62 26.42 18.26
N ALA A 754 -14.46 25.11 18.21
CA ALA A 754 -15.51 24.17 17.81
C ALA A 754 -16.74 24.22 18.74
N ASP A 755 -16.57 24.54 20.00
CA ASP A 755 -17.66 24.76 20.97
C ASP A 755 -18.59 25.93 20.52
N LYS A 756 -18.02 27.01 20.00
CA LYS A 756 -18.76 28.15 19.47
C LYS A 756 -19.44 27.83 18.14
N ILE A 757 -18.73 27.14 17.26
CA ILE A 757 -19.26 26.74 15.95
C ILE A 757 -20.41 25.74 16.10
N ALA A 758 -20.35 24.85 17.05
CA ALA A 758 -21.41 23.86 17.35
C ALA A 758 -22.71 24.50 17.88
N GLU A 759 -22.70 25.75 18.30
CA GLU A 759 -23.94 26.48 18.60
C GLU A 759 -24.82 26.65 17.34
N GLU A 760 -24.20 26.75 16.18
CA GLU A 760 -24.86 26.90 14.89
C GLU A 760 -24.83 25.62 14.02
N ALA A 761 -23.76 24.85 14.09
CA ALA A 761 -23.60 23.61 13.31
C ALA A 761 -24.32 22.43 13.97
N GLU A 762 -25.12 21.72 13.18
CA GLU A 762 -25.83 20.50 13.62
C GLU A 762 -25.01 19.24 13.40
N PHE A 763 -23.94 19.31 12.61
CA PHE A 763 -22.94 18.25 12.44
C PHE A 763 -21.59 18.84 12.04
N PHE A 764 -20.54 18.05 12.26
CA PHE A 764 -19.18 18.34 11.78
C PHE A 764 -18.72 17.27 10.78
N SER A 765 -18.05 17.71 9.73
CA SER A 765 -17.30 16.83 8.85
C SER A 765 -15.85 17.36 8.75
N PHE A 766 -14.87 16.53 9.03
CA PHE A 766 -13.47 16.95 8.99
C PHE A 766 -12.94 16.87 7.55
N GLY A 767 -12.62 18.03 6.98
CA GLY A 767 -11.93 18.18 5.71
C GLY A 767 -10.42 18.09 5.94
N THR A 768 -9.91 16.88 6.11
CA THR A 768 -8.53 16.65 6.56
C THR A 768 -7.47 17.05 5.55
N ASN A 769 -7.79 17.17 4.27
CA ASN A 769 -6.85 17.69 3.28
C ASN A 769 -6.45 19.14 3.60
N ASP A 770 -7.43 20.03 3.70
CA ASP A 770 -7.19 21.44 4.05
C ASP A 770 -6.68 21.59 5.47
N LEU A 771 -7.23 20.83 6.43
CA LEU A 771 -6.78 20.88 7.82
C LEU A 771 -5.29 20.49 7.93
N THR A 772 -4.84 19.49 7.17
CA THR A 772 -3.44 19.07 7.10
C THR A 772 -2.58 20.17 6.48
N GLN A 773 -2.98 20.73 5.33
CA GLN A 773 -2.26 21.83 4.67
C GLN A 773 -2.03 23.01 5.60
N MET A 774 -3.07 23.44 6.30
CA MET A 774 -2.99 24.61 7.17
C MET A 774 -2.25 24.32 8.47
N THR A 775 -2.27 23.08 8.95
CA THR A 775 -1.54 22.68 10.16
C THR A 775 -0.05 22.56 9.90
N PHE A 776 0.34 21.93 8.79
CA PHE A 776 1.74 21.82 8.37
C PHE A 776 2.27 23.13 7.74
N GLY A 777 1.41 23.99 7.22
CA GLY A 777 1.81 25.24 6.61
C GLY A 777 2.40 25.11 5.20
N PHE A 778 2.04 24.06 4.46
CA PHE A 778 2.40 23.90 3.05
C PHE A 778 1.25 23.37 2.20
N SER A 779 1.29 23.71 0.92
CA SER A 779 0.31 23.26 -0.05
C SER A 779 0.56 21.81 -0.47
N ARG A 780 -0.51 21.04 -0.59
CA ARG A 780 -0.48 19.69 -1.15
C ARG A 780 0.13 19.67 -2.57
N ASP A 781 -0.22 20.66 -3.38
CA ASP A 781 0.22 20.72 -4.78
C ASP A 781 1.71 21.07 -4.92
N ASP A 782 2.27 21.81 -3.95
CA ASP A 782 3.68 22.18 -3.92
C ASP A 782 4.57 21.20 -3.14
N ALA A 783 4.00 20.38 -2.30
CA ALA A 783 4.74 19.51 -1.39
C ALA A 783 5.65 18.51 -2.10
N GLY A 784 5.29 18.05 -3.30
CA GLY A 784 6.11 17.16 -4.12
C GLY A 784 7.52 17.69 -4.41
N LYS A 785 7.73 19.01 -4.36
CA LYS A 785 9.03 19.63 -4.61
C LYS A 785 10.07 19.34 -3.52
N PHE A 786 9.65 19.03 -2.30
CA PHE A 786 10.54 18.81 -1.16
C PHE A 786 10.30 17.53 -0.36
N LEU A 787 9.13 16.91 -0.44
CA LEU A 787 8.80 15.71 0.36
C LEU A 787 9.78 14.55 0.13
N ASP A 788 10.26 14.35 -1.09
CA ASP A 788 11.26 13.31 -1.36
C ASP A 788 12.55 13.53 -0.57
N SER A 789 12.98 14.77 -0.40
CA SER A 789 14.15 15.11 0.41
C SER A 789 13.87 14.85 1.90
N TYR A 790 12.65 15.13 2.36
CA TYR A 790 12.23 14.84 3.74
C TYR A 790 12.20 13.34 4.03
N TYR A 791 11.76 12.51 3.08
CA TYR A 791 11.81 11.05 3.23
C TYR A 791 13.25 10.53 3.26
N LYS A 792 14.12 11.03 2.38
CA LYS A 792 15.55 10.69 2.35
C LYS A 792 16.25 11.08 3.64
N ALA A 793 15.91 12.24 4.19
CA ALA A 793 16.45 12.76 5.45
C ALA A 793 15.80 12.12 6.70
N LYS A 794 14.84 11.22 6.54
CA LYS A 794 14.08 10.58 7.61
C LYS A 794 13.32 11.57 8.51
N ILE A 795 12.87 12.71 7.96
CA ILE A 795 12.07 13.71 8.67
C ILE A 795 10.62 13.26 8.72
N TYR A 796 10.07 12.79 7.59
CA TYR A 796 8.75 12.16 7.52
C TYR A 796 8.87 10.68 7.16
N GLU A 797 8.11 9.84 7.84
CA GLU A 797 8.02 8.41 7.54
C GLU A 797 6.97 8.11 6.46
N SER A 798 5.92 8.92 6.39
CA SER A 798 4.82 8.78 5.42
C SER A 798 4.32 10.13 4.94
N ASP A 799 3.59 10.12 3.81
CA ASP A 799 2.92 11.30 3.28
C ASP A 799 1.76 11.71 4.21
N PRO A 800 1.77 12.93 4.78
CA PRO A 800 0.71 13.38 5.67
C PRO A 800 -0.65 13.56 4.97
N PHE A 801 -0.68 13.58 3.65
CA PHE A 801 -1.93 13.63 2.88
C PHE A 801 -2.51 12.24 2.59
N ALA A 802 -1.69 11.20 2.59
CA ALA A 802 -2.14 9.82 2.43
C ALA A 802 -2.55 9.19 3.78
N ARG A 803 -1.82 9.51 4.84
CA ARG A 803 -2.03 9.00 6.19
C ARG A 803 -2.16 10.17 7.16
N LEU A 804 -3.21 10.15 7.97
CA LEU A 804 -3.48 11.23 8.92
C LEU A 804 -2.33 11.39 9.93
N ASP A 805 -1.83 12.61 10.02
CA ASP A 805 -0.94 13.01 11.12
C ASP A 805 -1.72 13.03 12.43
N GLN A 806 -1.49 12.03 13.27
CA GLN A 806 -2.21 11.88 14.53
C GLN A 806 -1.66 12.77 15.65
N GLU A 807 -0.41 13.22 15.51
CA GLU A 807 0.23 14.09 16.52
C GLU A 807 -0.22 15.55 16.45
N GLY A 808 -0.25 16.13 15.26
CA GLY A 808 -0.66 17.52 15.05
C GLY A 808 -2.12 17.65 14.65
N VAL A 809 -2.45 17.20 13.44
CA VAL A 809 -3.81 17.28 12.89
C VAL A 809 -4.80 16.47 13.74
N GLY A 810 -4.39 15.30 14.20
CA GLY A 810 -5.21 14.45 15.06
C GLY A 810 -5.61 15.11 16.38
N GLN A 811 -4.75 15.92 16.98
CA GLN A 811 -5.11 16.71 18.17
C GLN A 811 -6.22 17.69 17.87
N LEU A 812 -6.18 18.35 16.70
CA LEU A 812 -7.23 19.29 16.29
C LEU A 812 -8.56 18.56 16.07
N VAL A 813 -8.55 17.41 15.45
CA VAL A 813 -9.75 16.58 15.25
C VAL A 813 -10.35 16.18 16.59
N LYS A 814 -9.54 15.63 17.49
CA LYS A 814 -9.98 15.23 18.83
C LYS A 814 -10.55 16.41 19.61
N MET A 815 -9.86 17.52 19.61
CA MET A 815 -10.28 18.75 20.28
C MET A 815 -11.63 19.24 19.75
N ALA A 816 -11.81 19.24 18.44
CA ALA A 816 -13.05 19.68 17.81
C ALA A 816 -14.23 18.76 18.15
N VAL A 817 -14.02 17.45 18.19
CA VAL A 817 -15.05 16.50 18.64
C VAL A 817 -15.46 16.75 20.10
N GLU A 818 -14.49 16.87 20.98
CA GLU A 818 -14.73 17.09 22.43
C GLU A 818 -15.44 18.42 22.68
N LYS A 819 -14.94 19.50 22.09
CA LYS A 819 -15.53 20.83 22.23
C LYS A 819 -16.92 20.93 21.58
N GLY A 820 -17.08 20.36 20.39
CA GLY A 820 -18.36 20.35 19.70
C GLY A 820 -19.43 19.61 20.48
N ARG A 821 -19.10 18.44 21.03
CA ARG A 821 -20.01 17.64 21.85
C ARG A 821 -20.25 18.20 23.24
N ALA A 822 -19.37 19.04 23.77
CA ALA A 822 -19.63 19.80 25.00
C ALA A 822 -20.78 20.79 24.81
N THR A 823 -20.92 21.39 23.63
CA THR A 823 -22.03 22.29 23.29
C THR A 823 -23.27 21.52 22.79
N ARG A 824 -23.07 20.50 21.97
CA ARG A 824 -24.13 19.70 21.34
C ARG A 824 -23.81 18.21 21.56
N PRO A 825 -24.30 17.58 22.65
CA PRO A 825 -23.90 16.21 23.03
C PRO A 825 -24.09 15.15 21.97
N ASN A 826 -25.10 15.29 21.11
CA ASN A 826 -25.38 14.34 20.02
C ASN A 826 -24.84 14.81 18.67
N LEU A 827 -23.84 15.68 18.67
CA LEU A 827 -23.22 16.17 17.44
C LEU A 827 -22.66 15.01 16.62
N LYS A 828 -23.18 14.87 15.40
CA LYS A 828 -22.64 13.90 14.45
C LYS A 828 -21.33 14.41 13.87
N CYS A 829 -20.29 13.61 13.98
CA CYS A 829 -18.96 13.91 13.47
C CYS A 829 -18.52 12.83 12.49
N GLY A 830 -18.00 13.25 11.34
CA GLY A 830 -17.43 12.37 10.34
C GLY A 830 -16.19 12.96 9.72
N ILE A 831 -15.50 12.16 8.91
CA ILE A 831 -14.32 12.55 8.15
C ILE A 831 -14.57 12.29 6.67
N CYS A 832 -14.16 13.21 5.81
CA CYS A 832 -14.38 13.10 4.37
C CYS A 832 -13.14 13.40 3.50
N GLY A 833 -11.98 13.64 4.11
CA GLY A 833 -10.70 13.77 3.39
C GLY A 833 -10.21 12.43 2.84
N GLU A 834 -9.10 12.46 2.12
CA GLU A 834 -8.43 11.26 1.58
C GLU A 834 -8.13 10.20 2.66
N HIS A 835 -7.96 10.64 3.89
CA HIS A 835 -7.68 9.80 5.05
C HIS A 835 -8.84 8.85 5.42
N GLY A 836 -10.06 9.11 4.98
CA GLY A 836 -11.23 8.28 5.30
C GLY A 836 -11.18 6.85 4.77
N GLY A 837 -10.29 6.58 3.82
CA GLY A 837 -10.03 5.24 3.26
C GLY A 837 -8.72 4.62 3.73
N ASP A 838 -7.93 5.30 4.57
CA ASP A 838 -6.67 4.78 5.11
C ASP A 838 -6.93 4.00 6.42
N PRO A 839 -6.53 2.72 6.52
CA PRO A 839 -6.82 1.90 7.71
C PRO A 839 -6.36 2.50 9.04
N SER A 840 -5.15 3.08 9.11
CA SER A 840 -4.65 3.69 10.35
C SER A 840 -5.44 4.93 10.76
N SER A 841 -5.86 5.71 9.78
CA SER A 841 -6.70 6.89 10.00
C SER A 841 -8.11 6.50 10.42
N VAL A 842 -8.68 5.43 9.85
CA VAL A 842 -9.97 4.86 10.27
C VAL A 842 -9.91 4.39 11.73
N GLU A 843 -8.85 3.73 12.14
CA GLU A 843 -8.64 3.33 13.53
C GLU A 843 -8.60 4.54 14.47
N PHE A 844 -7.90 5.60 14.08
CA PHE A 844 -7.90 6.87 14.82
C PHE A 844 -9.31 7.46 14.94
N CYS A 845 -10.08 7.49 13.86
CA CYS A 845 -11.47 7.96 13.86
C CYS A 845 -12.35 7.16 14.82
N HIS A 846 -12.15 5.83 14.86
CA HIS A 846 -12.83 4.97 15.83
C HIS A 846 -12.46 5.36 17.28
N LYS A 847 -11.19 5.53 17.59
CA LYS A 847 -10.69 5.89 18.93
C LYS A 847 -11.19 7.26 19.39
N VAL A 848 -11.27 8.22 18.52
CA VAL A 848 -11.77 9.57 18.81
C VAL A 848 -13.30 9.61 18.96
N GLY A 849 -13.98 8.57 18.48
CA GLY A 849 -15.44 8.45 18.60
C GLY A 849 -16.21 9.15 17.49
N LEU A 850 -15.68 9.22 16.27
CA LEU A 850 -16.44 9.66 15.11
C LEU A 850 -17.62 8.72 14.82
N ASN A 851 -18.64 9.24 14.14
CA ASN A 851 -19.82 8.46 13.75
C ASN A 851 -19.61 7.73 12.42
N TYR A 852 -18.89 8.35 11.49
CA TYR A 852 -18.64 7.77 10.19
C TYR A 852 -17.30 8.21 9.61
N VAL A 853 -16.83 7.42 8.66
CA VAL A 853 -15.77 7.79 7.72
C VAL A 853 -16.34 7.83 6.31
N SER A 854 -15.81 8.69 5.45
CA SER A 854 -16.22 8.82 4.06
C SER A 854 -15.00 8.77 3.15
N CYS A 855 -15.07 7.98 2.10
CA CYS A 855 -13.94 7.72 1.20
C CYS A 855 -14.42 7.52 -0.25
N SER A 856 -13.49 7.46 -1.19
CA SER A 856 -13.82 7.14 -2.57
C SER A 856 -14.53 5.79 -2.69
N PRO A 857 -15.35 5.56 -3.72
CA PRO A 857 -16.17 4.35 -3.84
C PRO A 857 -15.39 3.03 -3.70
N PHE A 858 -14.24 2.93 -4.33
CA PHE A 858 -13.41 1.71 -4.30
C PHE A 858 -12.71 1.47 -2.96
N ARG A 859 -12.62 2.48 -2.10
CA ARG A 859 -12.09 2.33 -0.74
C ARG A 859 -13.13 1.93 0.30
N VAL A 860 -14.39 1.92 -0.05
CA VAL A 860 -15.48 1.56 0.87
C VAL A 860 -15.26 0.18 1.52
N PRO A 861 -14.95 -0.90 0.80
CA PRO A 861 -14.67 -2.18 1.44
C PRO A 861 -13.46 -2.14 2.38
N ILE A 862 -12.41 -1.42 2.01
CA ILE A 862 -11.22 -1.23 2.85
C ILE A 862 -11.59 -0.54 4.16
N ALA A 863 -12.35 0.54 4.09
CA ALA A 863 -12.82 1.29 5.26
C ALA A 863 -13.74 0.45 6.15
N ARG A 864 -14.63 -0.36 5.57
CA ARG A 864 -15.50 -1.28 6.31
C ARG A 864 -14.69 -2.31 7.09
N LEU A 865 -13.71 -2.93 6.46
CA LEU A 865 -12.83 -3.89 7.12
C LEU A 865 -11.96 -3.22 8.19
N ALA A 866 -11.36 -2.08 7.89
CA ALA A 866 -10.55 -1.31 8.84
C ALA A 866 -11.37 -0.86 10.07
N ALA A 867 -12.61 -0.43 9.86
CA ALA A 867 -13.52 -0.06 10.94
C ALA A 867 -13.86 -1.26 11.85
N ALA A 868 -14.07 -2.42 11.26
CA ALA A 868 -14.29 -3.65 12.03
C ALA A 868 -13.06 -4.05 12.84
N GLN A 869 -11.88 -4.01 12.23
CA GLN A 869 -10.61 -4.28 12.91
C GLN A 869 -10.38 -3.29 14.05
N ALA A 870 -10.66 -2.01 13.85
CA ALA A 870 -10.56 -0.99 14.89
C ALA A 870 -11.49 -1.31 16.09
N ALA A 871 -12.72 -1.71 15.83
CA ALA A 871 -13.68 -2.07 16.86
C ALA A 871 -13.26 -3.34 17.64
N LEU A 872 -12.69 -4.32 16.96
CA LEU A 872 -12.23 -5.57 17.57
C LEU A 872 -10.93 -5.40 18.38
N ASN A 873 -10.02 -4.57 17.92
CA ASN A 873 -8.71 -4.34 18.55
C ASN A 873 -8.75 -3.33 19.70
N ASN A 874 -9.81 -2.54 19.81
CA ASN A 874 -9.97 -1.49 20.82
C ASN A 874 -11.22 -1.73 21.71
N LYS A 875 -11.38 -2.94 22.20
CA LYS A 875 -12.47 -3.33 23.11
C LYS A 875 -12.28 -2.77 24.51
#